data_d2a9eb791edd6e9d13bfb09c6803e245
#
_entry.id   d2a9eb791edd6e9d13bfb09c6803e245
#
_cell.length_a   1.000
_cell.length_b   1.000
_cell.length_c   1.000
_cell.angle_alpha   90.00
_cell.angle_beta   90.00
_cell.angle_gamma   90.00
#
_symmetry.space_group_name_H-M   'P 1'
#
loop_
_entity.id
_entity.type
_entity.pdbx_description
1 polymer ?
#
loop_
_entity_poly.entity_id
_entity_poly.type
_entity_poly.pdbx_seq_one_letter_code
_entity_poly.pdbx_strand_id
1 'polypeptide(L)'
;MNEKFEKILIYAGTTEGRTLAEKLAERGIKSDVSVATEYGNQVMEESEFIHVLQGRLDLEQMMRLYEKNNYDLIIDATHPFAQIVSENIKDSVEKYNKTAKNHIMQYRLARNVSGSIIDDSADSSPDKNRTSIYEYENSAECAKALVNTKGNILLTTGSKELGVFCHYEELKKRLVVRVLPGMDSLSLCYENGLEGRQIIAMQGPFTREMNTGIIHQYNIKNIVTKESGKTGGVDEKIAAAEQTGTRIFMIKKPSKKIYDTEYSLEEILKLILPKSIINVVLAGIGTGDKCGITENVKNAIANADLIFGAKRMIESAYGFISNNAKVYQYYLAKDIIPVINENAGRDIKAVVLFSGDTGFFSGAKNLRKQMEKLPGVNVSMMPGISSVQALAARTGESWEDAVIISTHGIEREIWMPKLRFHALHSKKIIFITSGGEDIIQIAELVSDIPDIKMDIGYQLSYDDEKMISLRPQELTGSTLFKPGLYVGMIRNEKAVPRKLAPSFRDDDFIRDKVPMTKEEIRHLSICKLKLVENSVVFDIGCGTGSISIEAAAMSPDIKVYAIETNPDAVNLTKQNCKKQNLANVKVIENLAPSGFDNLPVPTNVFIGGSKGNLREIIQSLADKKSGMRIVINAVSLETIAEVSNIADDFNISDFEAVCINVGKAKKIGGYHLMQANNPVYIFSFDLQAE
;
A
#
# COMPACT_ATOMS: atom_id res chain seq x y z
N MET A 1 4.72 19.30 -36.18
CA MET A 1 3.62 18.30 -36.32
C MET A 1 3.79 17.31 -35.24
N ASN A 2 2.82 17.23 -34.28
CA ASN A 2 2.84 16.22 -33.26
C ASN A 2 2.26 14.94 -33.85
N GLU A 3 3.12 13.99 -34.18
CA GLU A 3 2.70 12.66 -34.62
C GLU A 3 2.03 11.96 -33.42
N LYS A 4 0.74 11.74 -33.54
CA LYS A 4 -0.02 10.96 -32.56
C LYS A 4 0.12 9.50 -32.97
N PHE A 5 0.81 8.69 -32.16
CA PHE A 5 0.90 7.25 -32.40
C PHE A 5 -0.42 6.60 -32.00
N GLU A 6 -1.11 5.95 -32.92
CA GLU A 6 -2.39 5.27 -32.68
C GLU A 6 -2.22 3.75 -32.56
N LYS A 7 -1.21 3.20 -33.24
CA LYS A 7 -0.94 1.78 -33.32
C LYS A 7 0.50 1.47 -32.93
N ILE A 8 0.67 1.00 -31.71
CA ILE A 8 1.98 0.76 -31.09
C ILE A 8 2.23 -0.74 -30.97
N LEU A 9 3.40 -1.20 -31.41
CA LEU A 9 3.88 -2.56 -31.18
C LEU A 9 5.11 -2.53 -30.27
N ILE A 10 5.08 -3.30 -29.19
CA ILE A 10 6.18 -3.46 -28.25
C ILE A 10 6.71 -4.89 -28.34
N TYR A 11 7.95 -5.07 -28.74
CA TYR A 11 8.64 -6.35 -28.64
C TYR A 11 9.15 -6.51 -27.21
N ALA A 12 8.37 -7.17 -26.35
CA ALA A 12 8.66 -7.31 -24.93
C ALA A 12 9.48 -8.58 -24.64
N GLY A 13 10.56 -8.42 -23.93
CA GLY A 13 11.42 -9.52 -23.46
C GLY A 13 12.04 -9.22 -22.11
N THR A 14 11.64 -8.08 -21.50
CA THR A 14 12.16 -7.57 -20.25
C THR A 14 11.05 -7.02 -19.37
N THR A 15 11.34 -6.83 -18.11
CA THR A 15 10.44 -6.17 -17.14
C THR A 15 10.11 -4.74 -17.58
N GLU A 16 11.07 -4.02 -18.17
CA GLU A 16 10.90 -2.65 -18.66
C GLU A 16 9.87 -2.58 -19.79
N GLY A 17 9.88 -3.56 -20.70
CA GLY A 17 8.89 -3.65 -21.80
C GLY A 17 7.48 -3.87 -21.27
N ARG A 18 7.32 -4.73 -20.25
CA ARG A 18 6.05 -4.93 -19.55
C ARG A 18 5.58 -3.65 -18.87
N THR A 19 6.46 -3.04 -18.07
CA THR A 19 6.13 -1.78 -17.36
C THR A 19 5.73 -0.66 -18.32
N LEU A 20 6.33 -0.60 -19.52
CA LEU A 20 5.93 0.35 -20.55
C LEU A 20 4.50 0.08 -21.02
N ALA A 21 4.16 -1.17 -21.36
CA ALA A 21 2.81 -1.53 -21.78
C ALA A 21 1.76 -1.23 -20.70
N GLU A 22 2.03 -1.59 -19.46
CA GLU A 22 1.17 -1.28 -18.30
C GLU A 22 0.96 0.23 -18.13
N LYS A 23 2.03 1.04 -18.22
CA LYS A 23 1.94 2.50 -18.10
C LYS A 23 1.22 3.17 -19.27
N LEU A 24 1.29 2.61 -20.49
CA LEU A 24 0.49 3.06 -21.62
C LEU A 24 -0.99 2.72 -21.43
N ALA A 25 -1.29 1.50 -20.96
CA ALA A 25 -2.65 1.06 -20.65
C ALA A 25 -3.30 1.89 -19.54
N GLU A 26 -2.57 2.21 -18.47
CA GLU A 26 -3.02 3.12 -17.41
C GLU A 26 -3.45 4.50 -17.94
N ARG A 27 -2.92 4.91 -19.08
CA ARG A 27 -3.22 6.19 -19.76
C ARG A 27 -4.19 6.05 -20.93
N GLY A 28 -4.83 4.88 -21.09
CA GLY A 28 -5.81 4.61 -22.12
C GLY A 28 -5.20 4.49 -23.53
N ILE A 29 -3.89 4.22 -23.65
CA ILE A 29 -3.21 4.05 -24.96
C ILE A 29 -3.11 2.56 -25.25
N LYS A 30 -3.65 2.15 -26.42
CA LYS A 30 -3.62 0.75 -26.85
C LYS A 30 -2.25 0.36 -27.42
N SER A 31 -1.79 -0.85 -27.07
CA SER A 31 -0.57 -1.43 -27.63
C SER A 31 -0.69 -2.93 -27.86
N ASP A 32 -0.09 -3.40 -28.95
CA ASP A 32 0.17 -4.81 -29.17
C ASP A 32 1.53 -5.14 -28.56
N VAL A 33 1.61 -6.27 -27.81
CA VAL A 33 2.84 -6.68 -27.13
C VAL A 33 3.26 -8.06 -27.62
N SER A 34 4.37 -8.12 -28.35
CA SER A 34 4.92 -9.39 -28.84
C SER A 34 5.83 -10.03 -27.79
N VAL A 35 5.51 -11.29 -27.42
CA VAL A 35 6.27 -12.11 -26.48
C VAL A 35 6.72 -13.42 -27.13
N ALA A 36 8.01 -13.78 -26.95
CA ALA A 36 8.62 -14.91 -27.65
C ALA A 36 8.38 -16.28 -26.98
N THR A 37 7.83 -16.33 -25.74
CA THR A 37 7.70 -17.56 -24.95
C THR A 37 6.33 -17.63 -24.27
N GLU A 38 5.85 -18.85 -24.01
CA GLU A 38 4.63 -19.08 -23.19
C GLU A 38 4.70 -18.41 -21.83
N TYR A 39 5.88 -18.36 -21.24
CA TYR A 39 6.10 -17.68 -19.97
C TYR A 39 5.87 -16.18 -20.07
N GLY A 40 6.31 -15.54 -21.15
CA GLY A 40 6.03 -14.11 -21.41
C GLY A 40 4.52 -13.84 -21.46
N ASN A 41 3.76 -14.79 -21.99
CA ASN A 41 2.29 -14.71 -22.05
C ASN A 41 1.63 -14.85 -20.67
N GLN A 42 2.12 -15.72 -19.79
CA GLN A 42 1.58 -15.89 -18.43
C GLN A 42 1.81 -14.70 -17.50
N VAL A 43 2.82 -13.88 -17.79
CA VAL A 43 3.21 -12.72 -16.95
C VAL A 43 2.58 -11.42 -17.45
N MET A 44 2.12 -11.38 -18.71
CA MET A 44 1.47 -10.21 -19.30
C MET A 44 -0.04 -10.39 -19.24
N GLU A 45 -0.74 -9.56 -18.48
CA GLU A 45 -2.21 -9.58 -18.41
C GLU A 45 -2.81 -8.87 -19.63
N GLU A 46 -3.63 -9.57 -20.40
CA GLU A 46 -4.43 -8.96 -21.47
C GLU A 46 -5.50 -8.04 -20.89
N SER A 47 -5.74 -6.91 -21.55
CA SER A 47 -6.75 -5.94 -21.16
C SER A 47 -7.36 -5.26 -22.40
N GLU A 48 -8.32 -4.36 -22.21
CA GLU A 48 -8.84 -3.54 -23.30
C GLU A 48 -7.74 -2.73 -24.02
N PHE A 49 -6.62 -2.44 -23.34
CA PHE A 49 -5.52 -1.61 -23.84
C PHE A 49 -4.25 -2.40 -24.18
N ILE A 50 -4.15 -3.68 -23.79
CA ILE A 50 -3.00 -4.54 -24.04
C ILE A 50 -3.47 -5.80 -24.74
N HIS A 51 -3.01 -5.99 -25.98
CA HIS A 51 -3.23 -7.21 -26.76
C HIS A 51 -1.90 -7.97 -26.92
N VAL A 52 -1.85 -9.24 -26.49
CA VAL A 52 -0.61 -10.03 -26.46
C VAL A 52 -0.50 -10.91 -27.72
N LEU A 53 0.62 -10.75 -28.44
CA LEU A 53 0.98 -11.56 -29.59
C LEU A 53 2.04 -12.58 -29.19
N GLN A 54 1.67 -13.85 -29.14
CA GLN A 54 2.55 -14.93 -28.73
C GLN A 54 3.28 -15.56 -29.94
N GLY A 55 4.57 -15.77 -29.77
CA GLY A 55 5.40 -16.55 -30.72
C GLY A 55 6.69 -15.84 -31.12
N ARG A 56 7.64 -16.62 -31.62
CA ARG A 56 8.88 -16.10 -32.20
C ARG A 56 8.59 -15.71 -33.64
N LEU A 57 8.90 -14.47 -33.99
CA LEU A 57 8.73 -13.94 -35.33
C LEU A 57 10.11 -13.84 -36.01
N ASP A 58 10.20 -14.36 -37.22
CA ASP A 58 11.32 -14.07 -38.16
C ASP A 58 11.09 -12.73 -38.88
N LEU A 59 12.06 -12.29 -39.64
CA LEU A 59 12.03 -11.02 -40.36
C LEU A 59 10.82 -10.90 -41.32
N GLU A 60 10.48 -11.97 -42.04
CA GLU A 60 9.35 -11.97 -42.98
C GLU A 60 8.01 -11.92 -42.24
N GLN A 61 7.90 -12.65 -41.15
CA GLN A 61 6.71 -12.64 -40.30
C GLN A 61 6.50 -11.28 -39.62
N MET A 62 7.57 -10.61 -39.21
CA MET A 62 7.52 -9.24 -38.69
C MET A 62 6.98 -8.28 -39.79
N MET A 63 7.49 -8.34 -41.00
CA MET A 63 7.02 -7.49 -42.09
C MET A 63 5.55 -7.72 -42.44
N ARG A 64 5.08 -8.98 -42.50
CA ARG A 64 3.66 -9.32 -42.70
C ARG A 64 2.78 -8.76 -41.56
N LEU A 65 3.28 -8.82 -40.31
CA LEU A 65 2.58 -8.24 -39.17
C LEU A 65 2.41 -6.73 -39.30
N TYR A 66 3.44 -6.02 -39.78
CA TYR A 66 3.40 -4.58 -40.03
C TYR A 66 2.42 -4.20 -41.15
N GLU A 67 2.42 -4.94 -42.24
CA GLU A 67 1.49 -4.77 -43.35
C GLU A 67 0.03 -4.97 -42.95
N LYS A 68 -0.23 -6.00 -42.10
CA LYS A 68 -1.58 -6.33 -41.63
C LYS A 68 -2.15 -5.28 -40.68
N ASN A 69 -1.35 -4.77 -39.77
CA ASN A 69 -1.85 -3.93 -38.68
C ASN A 69 -1.56 -2.44 -38.85
N ASN A 70 -0.68 -2.05 -39.78
CA ASN A 70 -0.28 -0.66 -40.04
C ASN A 70 0.17 0.07 -38.77
N TYR A 71 1.22 -0.42 -38.10
CA TYR A 71 1.78 0.23 -36.92
C TYR A 71 2.43 1.57 -37.26
N ASP A 72 2.30 2.53 -36.33
CA ASP A 72 2.94 3.85 -36.42
C ASP A 72 4.27 3.85 -35.65
N LEU A 73 4.34 3.03 -34.58
CA LEU A 73 5.48 2.97 -33.69
C LEU A 73 5.83 1.53 -33.32
N ILE A 74 7.10 1.21 -33.38
CA ILE A 74 7.68 -0.04 -32.89
C ILE A 74 8.70 0.25 -31.81
N ILE A 75 8.57 -0.45 -30.68
CA ILE A 75 9.48 -0.32 -29.54
C ILE A 75 10.17 -1.66 -29.30
N ASP A 76 11.50 -1.67 -29.49
CA ASP A 76 12.32 -2.82 -29.12
C ASP A 76 12.66 -2.75 -27.62
N ALA A 77 11.96 -3.56 -26.83
CA ALA A 77 12.19 -3.76 -25.41
C ALA A 77 12.70 -5.19 -25.11
N THR A 78 13.39 -5.80 -26.08
CA THR A 78 13.96 -7.14 -25.92
C THR A 78 15.19 -7.12 -25.02
N HIS A 79 15.60 -8.31 -24.55
CA HIS A 79 16.76 -8.42 -23.67
C HIS A 79 18.04 -8.01 -24.42
N PRO A 80 19.01 -7.30 -23.79
CA PRO A 80 20.27 -6.87 -24.43
C PRO A 80 21.08 -7.98 -25.09
N PHE A 81 20.96 -9.22 -24.60
CA PHE A 81 21.61 -10.41 -25.17
C PHE A 81 20.80 -11.05 -26.31
N ALA A 82 19.65 -10.54 -26.68
CA ALA A 82 18.85 -11.03 -27.81
C ALA A 82 19.19 -10.26 -29.10
N GLN A 83 20.47 -10.12 -29.44
CA GLN A 83 20.98 -9.33 -30.57
C GLN A 83 20.32 -9.69 -31.91
N ILE A 84 20.18 -10.97 -32.22
CA ILE A 84 19.56 -11.42 -33.49
C ILE A 84 18.13 -10.90 -33.63
N VAL A 85 17.36 -10.92 -32.54
CA VAL A 85 15.97 -10.41 -32.57
C VAL A 85 15.96 -8.91 -32.75
N SER A 86 16.82 -8.17 -32.05
CA SER A 86 16.94 -6.71 -32.22
C SER A 86 17.40 -6.31 -33.61
N GLU A 87 18.33 -7.07 -34.22
CA GLU A 87 18.74 -6.88 -35.62
C GLU A 87 17.56 -7.13 -36.59
N ASN A 88 16.83 -8.24 -36.37
CA ASN A 88 15.64 -8.53 -37.20
C ASN A 88 14.56 -7.44 -37.09
N ILE A 89 14.31 -6.90 -35.89
CA ILE A 89 13.37 -5.81 -35.68
C ILE A 89 13.83 -4.56 -36.44
N LYS A 90 15.10 -4.18 -36.34
CA LYS A 90 15.67 -3.03 -37.05
C LYS A 90 15.56 -3.21 -38.56
N ASP A 91 16.05 -4.34 -39.05
CA ASP A 91 16.09 -4.64 -40.49
C ASP A 91 14.67 -4.73 -41.09
N SER A 92 13.71 -5.29 -40.37
CA SER A 92 12.31 -5.39 -40.82
C SER A 92 11.66 -4.03 -40.95
N VAL A 93 11.89 -3.12 -39.95
CA VAL A 93 11.38 -1.74 -40.02
C VAL A 93 12.03 -0.96 -41.16
N GLU A 94 13.37 -1.09 -41.33
CA GLU A 94 14.08 -0.41 -42.44
C GLU A 94 13.59 -0.90 -43.81
N LYS A 95 13.37 -2.21 -43.98
CA LYS A 95 12.84 -2.78 -45.24
C LYS A 95 11.41 -2.35 -45.48
N TYR A 96 10.54 -2.40 -44.48
CA TYR A 96 9.15 -1.96 -44.58
C TYR A 96 9.07 -0.48 -45.00
N ASN A 97 9.84 0.39 -44.34
CA ASN A 97 9.84 1.82 -44.62
C ASN A 97 10.34 2.19 -46.04
N LYS A 98 11.10 1.30 -46.72
CA LYS A 98 11.52 1.51 -48.12
C LYS A 98 10.38 1.33 -49.11
N THR A 99 9.37 0.54 -48.78
CA THR A 99 8.27 0.18 -49.71
C THR A 99 6.92 0.73 -49.29
N ALA A 100 6.73 1.04 -48.00
CA ALA A 100 5.46 1.50 -47.45
C ALA A 100 5.24 3.01 -47.64
N LYS A 101 3.97 3.41 -47.81
CA LYS A 101 3.57 4.84 -47.83
C LYS A 101 3.64 5.47 -46.45
N ASN A 102 3.32 4.71 -45.40
CA ASN A 102 3.38 5.15 -44.01
C ASN A 102 4.64 4.61 -43.40
N HIS A 103 5.48 5.47 -42.85
CA HIS A 103 6.72 5.09 -42.19
C HIS A 103 6.47 4.75 -40.72
N ILE A 104 7.05 3.65 -40.26
CA ILE A 104 7.04 3.23 -38.85
C ILE A 104 8.22 3.91 -38.14
N MET A 105 7.93 4.60 -37.04
CA MET A 105 8.96 5.08 -36.13
C MET A 105 9.46 3.93 -35.26
N GLN A 106 10.76 3.93 -34.94
CA GLN A 106 11.35 2.87 -34.11
C GLN A 106 12.19 3.44 -32.98
N TYR A 107 11.97 2.90 -31.77
CA TYR A 107 12.77 3.23 -30.61
C TYR A 107 13.29 1.98 -29.90
N ARG A 108 14.47 2.10 -29.29
CA ARG A 108 15.03 1.10 -28.40
C ARG A 108 14.85 1.54 -26.97
N LEU A 109 14.18 0.69 -26.14
CA LEU A 109 14.04 0.93 -24.71
C LEU A 109 15.33 0.51 -24.00
N ALA A 110 16.00 1.46 -23.36
CA ALA A 110 17.15 1.23 -22.51
C ALA A 110 16.75 0.46 -21.25
N ARG A 111 17.58 -0.48 -20.86
CA ARG A 111 17.46 -1.09 -19.53
C ARG A 111 18.15 -0.20 -18.51
N ASN A 112 17.52 0.06 -17.36
CA ASN A 112 18.13 0.79 -16.26
C ASN A 112 19.36 0.01 -15.74
N VAL A 113 20.53 0.35 -16.24
CA VAL A 113 21.82 -0.08 -15.67
C VAL A 113 22.16 0.98 -14.63
N SER A 114 21.97 0.67 -13.38
CA SER A 114 22.55 1.50 -12.32
C SER A 114 24.07 1.43 -12.48
N GLY A 115 24.67 2.63 -12.57
CA GLY A 115 26.08 2.80 -12.83
C GLY A 115 26.94 1.87 -11.97
N SER A 116 27.78 1.12 -12.63
CA SER A 116 28.94 0.49 -12.02
C SER A 116 29.80 1.60 -11.43
N ILE A 117 29.83 1.69 -10.12
CA ILE A 117 30.94 2.35 -9.44
C ILE A 117 32.11 1.36 -9.52
N ILE A 118 32.78 1.39 -10.65
CA ILE A 118 34.19 0.96 -10.71
C ILE A 118 34.96 2.26 -10.52
N ASP A 119 35.29 2.55 -9.27
CA ASP A 119 36.23 3.60 -8.93
C ASP A 119 37.63 3.03 -9.28
N ASP A 120 38.19 3.47 -10.41
CA ASP A 120 39.57 3.27 -10.79
C ASP A 120 40.48 4.17 -9.94
N SER A 121 40.42 4.04 -8.63
CA SER A 121 41.45 4.55 -7.73
C SER A 121 42.14 3.38 -7.06
N ALA A 122 43.28 2.99 -7.64
CA ALA A 122 44.26 2.13 -6.99
C ALA A 122 44.67 2.77 -5.67
N ASP A 123 44.17 2.23 -4.56
CA ASP A 123 44.89 2.35 -3.30
C ASP A 123 44.99 0.98 -2.61
N SER A 124 46.21 0.62 -2.37
CA SER A 124 46.72 -0.67 -1.91
C SER A 124 46.47 -0.84 -0.42
N SER A 125 45.44 -1.64 -0.06
CA SER A 125 45.44 -2.35 1.23
C SER A 125 44.74 -3.71 1.07
N PRO A 126 45.31 -4.82 1.62
CA PRO A 126 44.78 -6.15 1.42
C PRO A 126 43.61 -6.42 2.39
N ASP A 127 42.42 -6.10 1.97
CA ASP A 127 41.22 -6.51 2.68
C ASP A 127 40.81 -7.92 2.25
N LYS A 128 40.93 -8.89 3.16
CA LYS A 128 40.79 -10.33 2.92
C LYS A 128 39.40 -10.83 2.57
N ASN A 129 38.40 -9.96 2.34
CA ASN A 129 36.99 -10.32 2.14
C ASN A 129 36.37 -9.84 0.83
N ARG A 130 37.14 -9.36 -0.16
CA ARG A 130 36.54 -8.99 -1.46
C ARG A 130 36.42 -10.23 -2.35
N THR A 131 35.19 -10.54 -2.79
CA THR A 131 34.93 -11.56 -3.82
C THR A 131 35.58 -11.18 -5.14
N SER A 132 36.33 -12.09 -5.73
CA SER A 132 36.96 -11.87 -7.04
C SER A 132 35.92 -11.98 -8.15
N ILE A 133 35.69 -10.90 -8.87
CA ILE A 133 34.81 -10.85 -10.07
C ILE A 133 35.73 -10.90 -11.29
N TYR A 134 35.51 -11.89 -12.17
CA TYR A 134 36.23 -12.08 -13.43
C TYR A 134 35.26 -11.80 -14.58
N GLU A 135 35.62 -10.89 -15.47
CA GLU A 135 34.79 -10.46 -16.59
C GLU A 135 35.23 -11.11 -17.91
N TYR A 136 34.25 -11.50 -18.75
CA TYR A 136 34.45 -12.16 -20.03
C TYR A 136 33.52 -11.56 -21.10
N GLU A 137 34.05 -11.44 -22.32
CA GLU A 137 33.27 -10.88 -23.43
C GLU A 137 32.14 -11.82 -23.92
N ASN A 138 32.32 -13.14 -23.74
CA ASN A 138 31.32 -14.13 -24.18
C ASN A 138 31.39 -15.43 -23.36
N SER A 139 30.37 -16.27 -23.52
CA SER A 139 30.24 -17.54 -22.83
C SER A 139 31.37 -18.55 -23.17
N ALA A 140 31.95 -18.49 -24.35
CA ALA A 140 33.01 -19.41 -24.76
C ALA A 140 34.31 -19.09 -24.03
N GLU A 141 34.67 -17.83 -23.91
CA GLU A 141 35.86 -17.41 -23.11
C GLU A 141 35.67 -17.73 -21.62
N CYS A 142 34.48 -17.48 -21.07
CA CYS A 142 34.12 -17.81 -19.71
C CYS A 142 34.23 -19.32 -19.45
N ALA A 143 33.70 -20.17 -20.33
CA ALA A 143 33.79 -21.63 -20.22
C ALA A 143 35.25 -22.10 -20.25
N LYS A 144 36.08 -21.58 -21.17
CA LYS A 144 37.51 -21.91 -21.27
C LYS A 144 38.26 -21.56 -19.99
N ALA A 145 37.97 -20.41 -19.38
CA ALA A 145 38.57 -19.99 -18.12
C ALA A 145 38.18 -20.90 -16.95
N LEU A 146 36.92 -21.35 -16.92
CA LEU A 146 36.37 -22.21 -15.87
C LEU A 146 36.98 -23.62 -15.85
N VAL A 147 37.51 -24.14 -16.98
CA VAL A 147 38.20 -25.42 -17.04
C VAL A 147 39.35 -25.48 -16.02
N ASN A 148 40.09 -24.40 -15.88
CA ASN A 148 41.21 -24.30 -14.96
C ASN A 148 40.83 -24.05 -13.50
N THR A 149 39.53 -24.01 -13.16
CA THR A 149 39.08 -23.79 -11.78
C THR A 149 38.74 -25.10 -11.07
N LYS A 150 38.61 -25.05 -9.74
CA LYS A 150 38.15 -26.17 -8.91
C LYS A 150 36.81 -25.88 -8.27
N GLY A 151 36.07 -26.94 -7.92
CA GLY A 151 34.77 -26.87 -7.22
C GLY A 151 33.58 -26.74 -8.17
N ASN A 152 32.38 -26.86 -7.60
CA ASN A 152 31.15 -26.80 -8.38
C ASN A 152 30.87 -25.40 -8.92
N ILE A 153 30.14 -25.34 -10.01
CA ILE A 153 29.85 -24.14 -10.76
C ILE A 153 28.32 -23.96 -10.81
N LEU A 154 27.82 -22.84 -10.33
CA LEU A 154 26.41 -22.44 -10.53
C LEU A 154 26.29 -21.60 -11.80
N LEU A 155 25.64 -22.15 -12.82
CA LEU A 155 25.41 -21.47 -14.08
C LEU A 155 24.00 -20.80 -14.04
N THR A 156 23.96 -19.47 -14.10
CA THR A 156 22.72 -18.67 -14.03
C THR A 156 22.45 -17.89 -15.33
N THR A 157 23.03 -18.33 -16.45
CA THR A 157 22.91 -17.68 -17.77
C THR A 157 21.70 -18.15 -18.57
N GLY A 158 20.89 -19.07 -18.03
CA GLY A 158 19.76 -19.70 -18.69
C GLY A 158 20.14 -20.92 -19.53
N SER A 159 19.13 -21.57 -20.14
CA SER A 159 19.34 -22.87 -20.83
C SER A 159 19.96 -22.77 -22.23
N LYS A 160 19.87 -21.64 -22.90
CA LYS A 160 20.26 -21.50 -24.33
C LYS A 160 21.77 -21.61 -24.60
N GLU A 161 22.60 -21.35 -23.60
CA GLU A 161 24.06 -21.36 -23.74
C GLU A 161 24.71 -22.57 -23.06
N LEU A 162 23.91 -23.52 -22.60
CA LEU A 162 24.39 -24.74 -21.90
C LEU A 162 25.38 -25.53 -22.73
N GLY A 163 25.16 -25.67 -24.03
CA GLY A 163 26.07 -26.41 -24.94
C GLY A 163 27.50 -25.92 -24.92
N VAL A 164 27.71 -24.61 -24.75
CA VAL A 164 29.05 -24.00 -24.67
C VAL A 164 29.83 -24.51 -23.45
N PHE A 165 29.15 -24.61 -22.30
CA PHE A 165 29.77 -25.08 -21.06
C PHE A 165 29.84 -26.61 -21.00
N CYS A 166 28.80 -27.29 -21.50
CA CYS A 166 28.74 -28.76 -21.54
C CYS A 166 29.66 -29.41 -22.58
N HIS A 167 30.21 -28.60 -23.53
CA HIS A 167 31.24 -29.05 -24.46
C HIS A 167 32.48 -29.58 -23.75
N TYR A 168 32.77 -29.08 -22.56
CA TYR A 168 33.90 -29.51 -21.73
C TYR A 168 33.42 -30.54 -20.71
N GLU A 169 33.77 -31.82 -20.89
CA GLU A 169 33.34 -32.92 -20.01
C GLU A 169 33.71 -32.70 -18.53
N GLU A 170 34.83 -32.02 -18.27
CA GLU A 170 35.28 -31.68 -16.91
C GLU A 170 34.41 -30.64 -16.26
N LEU A 171 33.89 -29.67 -17.01
CA LEU A 171 32.92 -28.67 -16.52
C LEU A 171 31.57 -29.32 -16.29
N LYS A 172 31.11 -30.11 -17.26
CA LYS A 172 29.79 -30.78 -17.21
C LYS A 172 29.55 -31.54 -15.91
N LYS A 173 30.55 -32.25 -15.40
CA LYS A 173 30.48 -32.99 -14.13
C LYS A 173 30.31 -32.09 -12.89
N ARG A 174 30.68 -30.82 -12.99
CA ARG A 174 30.69 -29.85 -11.88
C ARG A 174 29.59 -28.77 -12.01
N LEU A 175 28.86 -28.82 -13.13
CA LEU A 175 27.79 -27.85 -13.38
C LEU A 175 26.57 -28.12 -12.51
N VAL A 176 26.05 -27.09 -11.93
CA VAL A 176 24.69 -26.96 -11.39
C VAL A 176 24.04 -25.80 -12.14
N VAL A 177 22.99 -26.05 -12.89
CA VAL A 177 22.39 -25.06 -13.76
C VAL A 177 21.05 -24.60 -13.19
N ARG A 178 20.83 -23.29 -13.19
CA ARG A 178 19.56 -22.71 -12.79
C ARG A 178 18.85 -22.18 -14.02
N VAL A 179 17.66 -22.75 -14.30
CA VAL A 179 16.85 -22.49 -15.48
C VAL A 179 15.41 -22.22 -15.11
N LEU A 180 14.61 -21.64 -16.02
CA LEU A 180 13.19 -21.50 -15.83
C LEU A 180 12.50 -22.86 -15.82
N PRO A 181 11.38 -23.05 -15.07
CA PRO A 181 10.68 -24.32 -14.93
C PRO A 181 9.77 -24.64 -16.14
N GLY A 182 10.22 -24.33 -17.36
CA GLY A 182 9.51 -24.60 -18.61
C GLY A 182 10.09 -25.83 -19.33
N MET A 183 9.25 -26.55 -20.08
CA MET A 183 9.63 -27.77 -20.81
C MET A 183 10.81 -27.53 -21.75
N ASP A 184 10.84 -26.43 -22.50
CA ASP A 184 11.95 -26.06 -23.38
C ASP A 184 13.30 -25.97 -22.64
N SER A 185 13.29 -25.37 -21.44
CA SER A 185 14.49 -25.21 -20.65
C SER A 185 15.00 -26.54 -20.09
N LEU A 186 14.08 -27.39 -19.66
CA LEU A 186 14.40 -28.74 -19.16
C LEU A 186 14.87 -29.65 -20.28
N SER A 187 14.24 -29.63 -21.45
CA SER A 187 14.67 -30.39 -22.63
C SER A 187 16.10 -30.04 -23.03
N LEU A 188 16.44 -28.75 -23.07
CA LEU A 188 17.81 -28.31 -23.34
C LEU A 188 18.82 -28.79 -22.29
N CYS A 189 18.43 -28.90 -21.02
CA CYS A 189 19.30 -29.48 -19.98
C CYS A 189 19.57 -30.97 -20.26
N TYR A 190 18.54 -31.76 -20.56
CA TYR A 190 18.67 -33.18 -20.86
C TYR A 190 19.41 -33.45 -22.16
N GLU A 191 19.16 -32.68 -23.22
CA GLU A 191 19.89 -32.77 -24.51
C GLU A 191 21.41 -32.52 -24.34
N ASN A 192 21.79 -31.65 -23.39
CA ASN A 192 23.18 -31.40 -23.05
C ASN A 192 23.74 -32.42 -22.03
N GLY A 193 22.94 -33.45 -21.66
CA GLY A 193 23.30 -34.54 -20.79
C GLY A 193 23.50 -34.13 -19.33
N LEU A 194 22.73 -33.16 -18.85
CA LEU A 194 22.63 -32.80 -17.44
C LEU A 194 21.42 -33.51 -16.82
N GLU A 195 21.57 -34.02 -15.60
CA GLU A 195 20.55 -34.86 -14.96
C GLU A 195 20.42 -34.57 -13.45
N GLY A 196 19.25 -34.87 -12.90
CA GLY A 196 18.99 -34.90 -11.47
C GLY A 196 19.42 -33.65 -10.72
N ARG A 197 20.38 -33.80 -9.79
CA ARG A 197 20.86 -32.70 -8.92
C ARG A 197 21.60 -31.57 -9.64
N GLN A 198 21.90 -31.75 -10.90
CA GLN A 198 22.56 -30.69 -11.70
C GLN A 198 21.58 -29.64 -12.20
N ILE A 199 20.26 -29.88 -12.10
CA ILE A 199 19.23 -28.99 -12.64
C ILE A 199 18.42 -28.38 -11.49
N ILE A 200 18.41 -27.06 -11.41
CA ILE A 200 17.54 -26.27 -10.52
C ILE A 200 16.55 -25.52 -11.40
N ALA A 201 15.31 -26.05 -11.49
CA ALA A 201 14.23 -25.44 -12.25
C ALA A 201 13.46 -24.49 -11.32
N MET A 202 13.81 -23.21 -11.33
CA MET A 202 13.21 -22.20 -10.45
C MET A 202 13.05 -20.86 -11.16
N GLN A 203 11.99 -20.14 -10.76
CA GLN A 203 11.69 -18.79 -11.22
C GLN A 203 12.15 -17.76 -10.19
N GLY A 204 12.76 -16.66 -10.68
CA GLY A 204 13.09 -15.52 -9.84
C GLY A 204 11.89 -14.59 -9.54
N PRO A 205 12.09 -13.54 -8.74
CA PRO A 205 13.38 -13.03 -8.28
C PRO A 205 14.04 -13.87 -7.17
N PHE A 206 15.37 -13.86 -7.10
CA PHE A 206 16.14 -14.64 -6.12
C PHE A 206 16.79 -13.70 -5.12
N THR A 207 16.45 -13.81 -3.86
CA THR A 207 17.06 -13.01 -2.78
C THR A 207 18.51 -13.47 -2.51
N ARG A 208 19.25 -12.66 -1.77
CA ARG A 208 20.60 -13.01 -1.30
C ARG A 208 20.60 -14.32 -0.52
N GLU A 209 19.62 -14.51 0.38
CA GLU A 209 19.47 -15.69 1.23
C GLU A 209 19.24 -16.96 0.40
N MET A 210 18.38 -16.89 -0.64
CA MET A 210 18.18 -18.01 -1.57
C MET A 210 19.44 -18.36 -2.33
N ASN A 211 20.18 -17.36 -2.86
CA ASN A 211 21.44 -17.58 -3.54
C ASN A 211 22.47 -18.19 -2.58
N THR A 212 22.58 -17.70 -1.35
CA THR A 212 23.47 -18.25 -0.31
C THR A 212 23.10 -19.70 0.03
N GLY A 213 21.81 -20.01 0.17
CA GLY A 213 21.31 -21.37 0.41
C GLY A 213 21.72 -22.35 -0.72
N ILE A 214 21.56 -21.96 -1.98
CA ILE A 214 21.97 -22.75 -3.14
C ILE A 214 23.50 -22.96 -3.15
N ILE A 215 24.30 -21.92 -2.88
CA ILE A 215 25.75 -22.00 -2.82
C ILE A 215 26.19 -23.05 -1.79
N HIS A 216 25.63 -23.03 -0.60
CA HIS A 216 25.95 -24.00 0.45
C HIS A 216 25.49 -25.42 0.11
N GLN A 217 24.22 -25.56 -0.31
CA GLN A 217 23.62 -26.86 -0.58
C GLN A 217 24.33 -27.65 -1.68
N TYR A 218 24.80 -26.95 -2.73
CA TYR A 218 25.48 -27.55 -3.86
C TYR A 218 27.02 -27.40 -3.80
N ASN A 219 27.57 -26.88 -2.69
CA ASN A 219 28.98 -26.60 -2.50
C ASN A 219 29.60 -25.83 -3.68
N ILE A 220 28.91 -24.76 -4.07
CA ILE A 220 29.33 -23.91 -5.21
C ILE A 220 30.59 -23.12 -4.85
N LYS A 221 31.56 -23.09 -5.76
CA LYS A 221 32.78 -22.28 -5.63
C LYS A 221 32.90 -21.21 -6.72
N ASN A 222 32.11 -21.34 -7.78
CA ASN A 222 32.12 -20.42 -8.91
C ASN A 222 30.69 -20.17 -9.36
N ILE A 223 30.30 -18.91 -9.57
CA ILE A 223 29.00 -18.51 -10.12
C ILE A 223 29.25 -17.89 -11.48
N VAL A 224 28.50 -18.33 -12.50
CA VAL A 224 28.48 -17.68 -13.82
C VAL A 224 27.20 -16.90 -13.95
N THR A 225 27.30 -15.62 -14.24
CA THR A 225 26.16 -14.73 -14.44
C THR A 225 26.39 -13.79 -15.62
N LYS A 226 25.30 -13.22 -16.18
CA LYS A 226 25.35 -12.17 -17.19
C LYS A 226 25.25 -10.79 -16.52
N GLU A 227 25.90 -9.81 -17.11
CA GLU A 227 25.74 -8.40 -16.73
C GLU A 227 24.32 -7.93 -17.10
N SER A 228 23.35 -8.06 -16.17
CA SER A 228 21.92 -7.87 -16.44
C SER A 228 21.25 -6.77 -15.61
N GLY A 229 22.00 -5.93 -14.89
CA GLY A 229 21.49 -4.83 -14.05
C GLY A 229 20.64 -5.29 -12.85
N LYS A 230 20.10 -4.33 -12.09
CA LYS A 230 19.33 -4.59 -10.83
C LYS A 230 18.16 -5.54 -11.02
N THR A 231 17.38 -5.38 -12.09
CA THR A 231 16.22 -6.25 -12.40
C THR A 231 16.62 -7.69 -12.74
N GLY A 232 17.89 -7.97 -13.02
CA GLY A 232 18.43 -9.33 -13.27
C GLY A 232 18.96 -10.04 -12.03
N GLY A 233 18.88 -9.43 -10.83
CA GLY A 233 19.32 -10.01 -9.57
C GLY A 233 20.84 -10.26 -9.54
N VAL A 234 21.64 -9.39 -10.17
CA VAL A 234 23.12 -9.50 -10.15
C VAL A 234 23.64 -9.08 -8.80
N ASP A 235 23.08 -8.01 -8.22
CA ASP A 235 23.50 -7.49 -6.92
C ASP A 235 23.31 -8.52 -5.80
N GLU A 236 22.19 -9.27 -5.81
CA GLU A 236 21.92 -10.34 -4.84
C GLU A 236 22.87 -11.54 -4.99
N LYS A 237 23.32 -11.83 -6.23
CA LYS A 237 24.32 -12.88 -6.49
C LYS A 237 25.70 -12.44 -6.03
N ILE A 238 26.06 -11.16 -6.25
CA ILE A 238 27.33 -10.58 -5.77
C ILE A 238 27.34 -10.61 -4.24
N ALA A 239 26.29 -10.12 -3.59
CA ALA A 239 26.19 -10.12 -2.14
C ALA A 239 26.24 -11.52 -1.52
N ALA A 240 25.60 -12.53 -2.17
CA ALA A 240 25.69 -13.92 -1.73
C ALA A 240 27.08 -14.51 -1.93
N ALA A 241 27.74 -14.16 -3.02
CA ALA A 241 29.13 -14.59 -3.31
C ALA A 241 30.13 -13.99 -2.33
N GLU A 242 29.99 -12.71 -1.98
CA GLU A 242 30.78 -12.03 -0.95
C GLU A 242 30.66 -12.72 0.41
N GLN A 243 29.42 -13.02 0.81
CA GLN A 243 29.13 -13.69 2.08
C GLN A 243 29.76 -15.11 2.17
N THR A 244 29.88 -15.80 1.04
CA THR A 244 30.29 -17.22 0.97
C THR A 244 31.72 -17.43 0.48
N GLY A 245 32.44 -16.38 0.07
CA GLY A 245 33.73 -16.45 -0.54
C GLY A 245 33.75 -17.16 -1.91
N THR A 246 32.63 -17.08 -2.65
CA THR A 246 32.45 -17.71 -3.96
C THR A 246 32.91 -16.76 -5.06
N ARG A 247 33.58 -17.25 -6.09
CA ARG A 247 34.09 -16.44 -7.21
C ARG A 247 32.95 -16.18 -8.22
N ILE A 248 32.94 -14.99 -8.83
CA ILE A 248 31.97 -14.61 -9.87
C ILE A 248 32.66 -14.54 -11.22
N PHE A 249 32.05 -15.17 -12.22
CA PHE A 249 32.43 -15.14 -13.62
C PHE A 249 31.30 -14.42 -14.37
N MET A 250 31.56 -13.16 -14.73
CA MET A 250 30.55 -12.27 -15.34
C MET A 250 30.73 -12.20 -16.85
N ILE A 251 29.69 -12.49 -17.59
CA ILE A 251 29.68 -12.33 -19.05
C ILE A 251 29.12 -10.93 -19.34
N LYS A 252 29.95 -10.10 -19.95
CA LYS A 252 29.62 -8.71 -20.29
C LYS A 252 28.48 -8.60 -21.28
N LYS A 253 27.79 -7.47 -21.25
CA LYS A 253 26.85 -7.07 -22.30
C LYS A 253 27.61 -6.95 -23.62
N PRO A 254 27.08 -7.51 -24.73
CA PRO A 254 27.75 -7.38 -26.05
C PRO A 254 28.01 -5.93 -26.42
N SER A 255 29.24 -5.64 -26.86
CA SER A 255 29.69 -4.28 -27.20
C SER A 255 29.12 -3.76 -28.52
N LYS A 256 28.55 -4.63 -29.37
CA LYS A 256 27.95 -4.22 -30.65
C LYS A 256 26.67 -3.43 -30.45
N LYS A 257 26.70 -2.12 -30.71
CA LYS A 257 25.52 -1.27 -30.70
C LYS A 257 24.69 -1.51 -31.97
N ILE A 258 23.45 -2.00 -31.81
CA ILE A 258 22.48 -2.18 -32.90
C ILE A 258 21.77 -0.87 -33.22
N TYR A 259 21.50 -0.09 -32.17
CA TYR A 259 20.86 1.23 -32.28
C TYR A 259 21.82 2.33 -31.87
N ASP A 260 21.77 3.45 -32.56
CA ASP A 260 22.61 4.62 -32.23
C ASP A 260 22.17 5.30 -30.94
N THR A 261 20.87 5.25 -30.64
CA THR A 261 20.29 5.85 -29.45
C THR A 261 19.37 4.84 -28.74
N GLU A 262 19.53 4.74 -27.42
CA GLU A 262 18.62 4.03 -26.54
C GLU A 262 17.91 5.06 -25.65
N TYR A 263 16.62 4.87 -25.40
CA TYR A 263 15.78 5.78 -24.64
C TYR A 263 15.35 5.15 -23.32
N SER A 264 15.37 5.91 -22.25
CA SER A 264 14.78 5.49 -20.98
C SER A 264 13.25 5.35 -21.10
N LEU A 265 12.65 4.64 -20.14
CA LEU A 265 11.20 4.50 -20.06
C LEU A 265 10.48 5.85 -20.03
N GLU A 266 11.02 6.81 -19.27
CA GLU A 266 10.44 8.15 -19.18
C GLU A 266 10.55 8.96 -20.48
N GLU A 267 11.67 8.81 -21.20
CA GLU A 267 11.84 9.47 -22.50
C GLU A 267 10.88 8.90 -23.55
N ILE A 268 10.73 7.56 -23.61
CA ILE A 268 9.76 6.93 -24.51
C ILE A 268 8.33 7.38 -24.20
N LEU A 269 7.94 7.41 -22.93
CA LEU A 269 6.63 7.92 -22.54
C LEU A 269 6.43 9.37 -22.95
N LYS A 270 7.44 10.24 -22.85
CA LYS A 270 7.37 11.63 -23.31
C LYS A 270 7.25 11.75 -24.84
N LEU A 271 7.78 10.79 -25.60
CA LEU A 271 7.67 10.77 -27.06
C LEU A 271 6.28 10.30 -27.53
N ILE A 272 5.68 9.36 -26.81
CA ILE A 272 4.37 8.78 -27.17
C ILE A 272 3.22 9.67 -26.70
N LEU A 273 3.34 10.26 -25.50
CA LEU A 273 2.28 11.08 -24.94
C LEU A 273 2.10 12.37 -25.76
N PRO A 274 0.86 12.78 -26.01
CA PRO A 274 0.59 13.98 -26.79
C PRO A 274 1.27 15.21 -26.15
N LYS A 275 1.94 16.00 -26.97
CA LYS A 275 2.63 17.24 -26.57
C LYS A 275 1.67 18.38 -26.22
N SER A 276 0.44 18.35 -26.70
CA SER A 276 -0.58 19.31 -26.26
C SER A 276 -1.01 18.95 -24.86
N ILE A 277 -0.79 19.84 -23.95
CA ILE A 277 -0.95 19.60 -22.53
C ILE A 277 -2.13 20.42 -22.02
N ILE A 278 -3.12 19.73 -21.51
CA ILE A 278 -4.14 20.38 -20.69
C ILE A 278 -3.54 20.57 -19.29
N ASN A 279 -3.24 21.81 -18.94
CA ASN A 279 -2.75 22.13 -17.60
C ASN A 279 -3.94 22.37 -16.67
N VAL A 280 -4.16 21.46 -15.74
CA VAL A 280 -5.22 21.56 -14.73
C VAL A 280 -4.63 22.01 -13.41
N VAL A 281 -5.13 23.09 -12.88
CA VAL A 281 -4.81 23.58 -11.54
C VAL A 281 -5.96 23.27 -10.60
N LEU A 282 -5.71 22.48 -9.56
CA LEU A 282 -6.63 22.30 -8.46
C LEU A 282 -6.33 23.38 -7.42
N ALA A 283 -7.22 24.36 -7.28
CA ALA A 283 -6.94 25.59 -6.55
C ALA A 283 -7.81 25.72 -5.29
N GLY A 284 -7.18 25.90 -4.13
CA GLY A 284 -7.83 26.28 -2.89
C GLY A 284 -8.11 27.78 -2.88
N ILE A 285 -9.39 28.15 -2.76
CA ILE A 285 -9.80 29.56 -2.77
C ILE A 285 -9.99 30.16 -1.36
N GLY A 286 -9.56 29.45 -0.33
CA GLY A 286 -9.74 29.91 1.04
C GLY A 286 -11.16 29.73 1.57
N THR A 287 -11.46 30.46 2.64
CA THR A 287 -12.71 30.36 3.40
C THR A 287 -13.91 31.10 2.81
N GLY A 288 -13.72 31.83 1.69
CA GLY A 288 -14.80 32.54 0.98
C GLY A 288 -14.54 34.03 0.76
N ASP A 289 -13.60 34.61 1.46
CA ASP A 289 -13.19 36.01 1.26
C ASP A 289 -12.30 36.15 0.00
N LYS A 290 -12.61 37.17 -0.80
CA LYS A 290 -11.80 37.53 -1.98
C LYS A 290 -10.35 37.89 -1.63
N CYS A 291 -10.12 38.47 -0.44
CA CYS A 291 -8.79 38.81 0.05
C CYS A 291 -8.00 37.58 0.50
N GLY A 292 -8.67 36.49 0.88
CA GLY A 292 -8.05 35.23 1.28
C GLY A 292 -7.59 34.34 0.13
N ILE A 293 -7.92 34.70 -1.13
CA ILE A 293 -7.42 33.99 -2.31
C ILE A 293 -5.98 34.42 -2.59
N THR A 294 -5.05 33.46 -2.65
CA THR A 294 -3.63 33.76 -2.90
C THR A 294 -3.43 34.35 -4.30
N GLU A 295 -2.40 35.18 -4.46
CA GLU A 295 -2.12 35.81 -5.75
C GLU A 295 -1.85 34.82 -6.88
N ASN A 296 -1.20 33.70 -6.57
CA ASN A 296 -0.99 32.62 -7.55
C ASN A 296 -2.30 32.01 -8.04
N VAL A 297 -3.27 31.83 -7.14
CA VAL A 297 -4.61 31.30 -7.48
C VAL A 297 -5.38 32.33 -8.31
N LYS A 298 -5.35 33.62 -7.96
CA LYS A 298 -5.97 34.69 -8.76
C LYS A 298 -5.41 34.72 -10.19
N ASN A 299 -4.09 34.63 -10.33
CA ASN A 299 -3.42 34.56 -11.62
C ASN A 299 -3.80 33.32 -12.43
N ALA A 300 -3.92 32.15 -11.76
CA ALA A 300 -4.38 30.94 -12.41
C ALA A 300 -5.81 31.08 -12.93
N ILE A 301 -6.72 31.64 -12.14
CA ILE A 301 -8.11 31.88 -12.51
C ILE A 301 -8.20 32.88 -13.69
N ALA A 302 -7.45 33.99 -13.62
CA ALA A 302 -7.46 35.02 -14.67
C ALA A 302 -6.97 34.51 -16.03
N ASN A 303 -6.07 33.52 -16.04
CA ASN A 303 -5.48 32.94 -17.24
C ASN A 303 -6.12 31.60 -17.67
N ALA A 304 -7.21 31.20 -17.01
CA ALA A 304 -7.86 29.93 -17.32
C ALA A 304 -8.80 30.04 -18.53
N ASP A 305 -8.83 29.00 -19.34
CA ASP A 305 -9.81 28.79 -20.44
C ASP A 305 -11.07 28.11 -19.90
N LEU A 306 -10.90 27.20 -18.91
CA LEU A 306 -11.98 26.45 -18.29
C LEU A 306 -11.91 26.60 -16.77
N ILE A 307 -13.05 26.90 -16.15
CA ILE A 307 -13.17 27.04 -14.70
C ILE A 307 -14.28 26.11 -14.21
N PHE A 308 -13.96 25.32 -13.20
CA PHE A 308 -14.88 24.39 -12.56
C PHE A 308 -14.99 24.68 -11.06
N GLY A 309 -16.16 24.49 -10.48
CA GLY A 309 -16.36 24.64 -9.04
C GLY A 309 -17.82 24.58 -8.66
N ALA A 310 -18.12 24.40 -7.39
CA ALA A 310 -19.47 24.60 -6.90
C ALA A 310 -19.86 26.10 -6.99
N LYS A 311 -21.16 26.37 -7.10
CA LYS A 311 -21.70 27.73 -7.30
C LYS A 311 -21.04 28.77 -6.39
N ARG A 312 -20.98 28.50 -5.09
CA ARG A 312 -20.38 29.38 -4.09
C ARG A 312 -18.90 29.70 -4.36
N MET A 313 -18.11 28.72 -4.79
CA MET A 313 -16.68 28.91 -5.09
C MET A 313 -16.47 29.78 -6.32
N ILE A 314 -17.32 29.61 -7.33
CA ILE A 314 -17.33 30.43 -8.53
C ILE A 314 -17.71 31.89 -8.18
N GLU A 315 -18.72 32.08 -7.32
CA GLU A 315 -19.14 33.42 -6.86
C GLU A 315 -18.02 34.13 -6.11
N SER A 316 -17.30 33.42 -5.22
CA SER A 316 -16.13 34.00 -4.51
C SER A 316 -14.99 34.38 -5.47
N ALA A 317 -14.82 33.64 -6.57
CA ALA A 317 -13.76 33.89 -7.56
C ALA A 317 -14.18 34.85 -8.70
N TYR A 318 -15.45 35.27 -8.77
CA TYR A 318 -16.05 35.95 -9.92
C TYR A 318 -15.29 37.17 -10.40
N GLY A 319 -14.75 37.97 -9.47
CA GLY A 319 -13.98 39.17 -9.80
C GLY A 319 -12.60 38.93 -10.47
N PHE A 320 -12.15 37.68 -10.53
CA PHE A 320 -10.87 37.27 -11.12
C PHE A 320 -11.04 36.47 -12.39
N ILE A 321 -12.27 36.09 -12.75
CA ILE A 321 -12.55 35.25 -13.93
C ILE A 321 -12.50 36.10 -15.20
N SER A 322 -11.72 35.66 -16.18
CA SER A 322 -11.68 36.29 -17.51
C SER A 322 -13.02 36.13 -18.24
N ASN A 323 -13.42 37.17 -18.99
CA ASN A 323 -14.64 37.13 -19.82
C ASN A 323 -14.60 36.03 -20.91
N ASN A 324 -13.42 35.54 -21.26
CA ASN A 324 -13.24 34.49 -22.28
C ASN A 324 -13.27 33.08 -21.68
N ALA A 325 -13.22 32.94 -20.35
CA ALA A 325 -13.24 31.64 -19.70
C ALA A 325 -14.63 31.00 -19.73
N LYS A 326 -14.69 29.71 -20.03
CA LYS A 326 -15.93 28.94 -19.87
C LYS A 326 -16.04 28.46 -18.44
N VAL A 327 -17.14 28.75 -17.78
CA VAL A 327 -17.38 28.44 -16.37
C VAL A 327 -18.43 27.33 -16.24
N TYR A 328 -18.09 26.29 -15.48
CA TYR A 328 -18.93 25.13 -15.24
C TYR A 328 -19.17 24.96 -13.74
N GLN A 329 -20.45 24.85 -13.33
CA GLN A 329 -20.81 24.56 -11.93
C GLN A 329 -20.66 23.06 -11.63
N TYR A 330 -19.50 22.50 -11.95
CA TYR A 330 -19.14 21.10 -11.74
C TYR A 330 -18.08 20.98 -10.67
N TYR A 331 -18.26 20.06 -9.72
CA TYR A 331 -17.33 19.79 -8.63
C TYR A 331 -17.04 18.30 -8.45
N LEU A 332 -17.75 17.42 -9.17
CA LEU A 332 -17.50 15.97 -9.15
C LEU A 332 -16.67 15.56 -10.37
N ALA A 333 -15.79 14.59 -10.17
CA ALA A 333 -14.92 14.07 -11.21
C ALA A 333 -15.70 13.58 -12.45
N LYS A 334 -16.86 12.93 -12.23
CA LYS A 334 -17.73 12.41 -13.30
C LYS A 334 -18.24 13.50 -14.26
N ASP A 335 -18.35 14.74 -13.79
CA ASP A 335 -18.84 15.86 -14.60
C ASP A 335 -17.69 16.66 -15.22
N ILE A 336 -16.54 16.74 -14.54
CA ILE A 336 -15.36 17.51 -14.98
C ILE A 336 -14.58 16.75 -16.04
N ILE A 337 -14.31 15.46 -15.84
CA ILE A 337 -13.46 14.64 -16.72
C ILE A 337 -13.96 14.60 -18.18
N PRO A 338 -15.27 14.46 -18.47
CA PRO A 338 -15.76 14.51 -19.83
C PRO A 338 -15.41 15.83 -20.55
N VAL A 339 -15.57 16.97 -19.87
CA VAL A 339 -15.22 18.29 -20.45
C VAL A 339 -13.72 18.41 -20.71
N ILE A 340 -12.88 17.89 -19.84
CA ILE A 340 -11.42 17.83 -20.05
C ILE A 340 -11.10 16.98 -21.29
N ASN A 341 -11.71 15.80 -21.42
CA ASN A 341 -11.49 14.89 -22.55
C ASN A 341 -11.97 15.47 -23.89
N GLU A 342 -13.08 16.22 -23.92
CA GLU A 342 -13.57 16.93 -25.11
C GLU A 342 -12.56 17.98 -25.63
N ASN A 343 -11.69 18.46 -24.78
CA ASN A 343 -10.64 19.42 -25.09
C ASN A 343 -9.25 18.76 -25.30
N ALA A 344 -9.18 17.43 -25.34
CA ALA A 344 -7.93 16.71 -25.61
C ALA A 344 -7.33 17.12 -26.96
N GLY A 345 -6.02 17.29 -27.01
CA GLY A 345 -5.31 17.75 -28.23
C GLY A 345 -5.24 19.27 -28.38
N ARG A 346 -5.70 20.05 -27.41
CA ARG A 346 -5.58 21.51 -27.35
C ARG A 346 -4.73 21.94 -26.17
N ASP A 347 -3.99 23.02 -26.29
CA ASP A 347 -3.33 23.66 -25.16
C ASP A 347 -4.36 24.43 -24.35
N ILE A 348 -4.82 23.84 -23.24
CA ILE A 348 -5.89 24.37 -22.39
C ILE A 348 -5.37 24.55 -20.96
N LYS A 349 -5.72 25.66 -20.35
CA LYS A 349 -5.55 25.93 -18.94
C LYS A 349 -6.89 25.80 -18.23
N ALA A 350 -7.01 24.81 -17.36
CA ALA A 350 -8.22 24.58 -16.58
C ALA A 350 -7.94 24.81 -15.10
N VAL A 351 -8.90 25.39 -14.38
CA VAL A 351 -8.84 25.57 -12.94
C VAL A 351 -10.05 24.95 -12.30
N VAL A 352 -9.84 24.11 -11.28
CA VAL A 352 -10.91 23.55 -10.44
C VAL A 352 -10.82 24.15 -9.06
N LEU A 353 -11.87 24.83 -8.65
CA LEU A 353 -11.96 25.58 -7.40
C LEU A 353 -12.42 24.70 -6.24
N PHE A 354 -11.69 24.71 -5.15
CA PHE A 354 -12.01 24.03 -3.91
C PHE A 354 -12.13 25.02 -2.75
N SER A 355 -13.07 24.78 -1.83
CA SER A 355 -13.17 25.55 -0.61
C SER A 355 -12.00 25.24 0.32
N GLY A 356 -11.49 26.24 1.01
CA GLY A 356 -10.36 26.10 1.92
C GLY A 356 -9.05 25.77 1.21
N ASP A 357 -8.33 24.81 1.74
CA ASP A 357 -7.06 24.28 1.21
C ASP A 357 -7.25 22.96 0.46
N THR A 358 -6.53 22.79 -0.64
CA THR A 358 -6.62 21.58 -1.48
C THR A 358 -6.04 20.33 -0.83
N GLY A 359 -5.12 20.48 0.11
CA GLY A 359 -4.48 19.38 0.84
C GLY A 359 -5.20 18.98 2.12
N PHE A 360 -6.26 19.72 2.51
CA PHE A 360 -6.86 19.59 3.82
C PHE A 360 -8.36 19.20 3.74
N PHE A 361 -8.68 17.94 4.00
CA PHE A 361 -10.04 17.34 3.92
C PHE A 361 -10.79 17.69 2.62
N SER A 362 -10.05 17.79 1.52
CA SER A 362 -10.55 18.22 0.22
C SER A 362 -10.74 17.05 -0.74
N GLY A 363 -11.75 17.13 -1.61
CA GLY A 363 -11.94 16.23 -2.75
C GLY A 363 -10.84 16.31 -3.82
N ALA A 364 -9.95 17.30 -3.75
CA ALA A 364 -8.87 17.53 -4.71
C ALA A 364 -7.94 16.31 -4.87
N LYS A 365 -7.63 15.59 -3.78
CA LYS A 365 -6.81 14.38 -3.79
C LYS A 365 -7.38 13.28 -4.70
N ASN A 366 -8.68 13.05 -4.63
CA ASN A 366 -9.35 12.02 -5.43
C ASN A 366 -9.46 12.44 -6.90
N LEU A 367 -9.78 13.70 -7.15
CA LEU A 367 -9.84 14.25 -8.51
C LEU A 367 -8.47 14.21 -9.17
N ARG A 368 -7.40 14.60 -8.45
CA ARG A 368 -6.02 14.51 -8.92
C ARG A 368 -5.67 13.11 -9.40
N LYS A 369 -5.90 12.08 -8.56
CA LYS A 369 -5.63 10.68 -8.92
C LYS A 369 -6.34 10.20 -10.18
N GLN A 370 -7.54 10.72 -10.45
CA GLN A 370 -8.29 10.37 -11.66
C GLN A 370 -7.78 11.13 -12.88
N MET A 371 -7.46 12.42 -12.75
CA MET A 371 -6.96 13.25 -13.83
C MET A 371 -5.53 12.88 -14.26
N GLU A 372 -4.66 12.48 -13.34
CA GLU A 372 -3.29 12.01 -13.64
C GLU A 372 -3.27 10.75 -14.52
N LYS A 373 -4.39 10.03 -14.62
CA LYS A 373 -4.56 8.89 -15.52
C LYS A 373 -4.92 9.28 -16.94
N LEU A 374 -5.32 10.53 -17.17
CA LEU A 374 -5.74 10.99 -18.50
C LEU A 374 -4.52 11.35 -19.34
N PRO A 375 -4.47 10.90 -20.62
CA PRO A 375 -3.36 11.21 -21.51
C PRO A 375 -3.32 12.71 -21.82
N GLY A 376 -2.12 13.31 -21.77
CA GLY A 376 -1.92 14.73 -22.09
C GLY A 376 -2.46 15.72 -21.06
N VAL A 377 -2.81 15.27 -19.88
CA VAL A 377 -3.24 16.12 -18.75
C VAL A 377 -2.12 16.25 -17.73
N ASN A 378 -1.74 17.49 -17.44
CA ASN A 378 -0.79 17.83 -16.38
C ASN A 378 -1.56 18.46 -15.21
N VAL A 379 -1.45 17.90 -14.01
CA VAL A 379 -2.20 18.35 -12.82
C VAL A 379 -1.26 18.97 -11.81
N SER A 380 -1.57 20.17 -11.38
CA SER A 380 -0.89 20.84 -10.28
C SER A 380 -1.88 21.26 -9.18
N MET A 381 -1.39 21.49 -7.97
CA MET A 381 -2.20 21.91 -6.83
C MET A 381 -1.71 23.25 -6.31
N MET A 382 -2.64 24.13 -5.98
CA MET A 382 -2.35 25.41 -5.32
C MET A 382 -3.07 25.45 -3.96
N PRO A 383 -2.38 25.83 -2.87
CA PRO A 383 -2.98 25.88 -1.55
C PRO A 383 -3.94 27.06 -1.40
N GLY A 384 -4.84 26.95 -0.42
CA GLY A 384 -5.68 28.03 0.07
C GLY A 384 -5.69 28.07 1.60
N ILE A 385 -6.26 29.11 2.19
CA ILE A 385 -6.40 29.24 3.64
C ILE A 385 -7.52 28.30 4.11
N SER A 386 -7.20 27.35 4.97
CA SER A 386 -8.21 26.44 5.54
C SER A 386 -9.05 27.13 6.61
N SER A 387 -10.26 26.58 6.87
CA SER A 387 -11.10 27.04 7.98
C SER A 387 -10.43 26.88 9.34
N VAL A 388 -9.55 25.90 9.49
CA VAL A 388 -8.72 25.70 10.71
C VAL A 388 -7.77 26.84 10.94
N GLN A 389 -7.03 27.28 9.92
CA GLN A 389 -6.14 28.43 10.01
C GLN A 389 -6.92 29.73 10.29
N ALA A 390 -8.07 29.88 9.64
CA ALA A 390 -8.95 31.03 9.86
C ALA A 390 -9.48 31.05 11.30
N LEU A 391 -9.94 29.93 11.84
CA LEU A 391 -10.37 29.83 13.24
C LEU A 391 -9.24 30.12 14.22
N ALA A 392 -8.07 29.51 14.01
CA ALA A 392 -6.90 29.69 14.84
C ALA A 392 -6.49 31.18 14.94
N ALA A 393 -6.51 31.88 13.81
CA ALA A 393 -6.26 33.32 13.77
C ALA A 393 -7.28 34.16 14.56
N ARG A 394 -8.61 33.79 14.51
CA ARG A 394 -9.67 34.48 15.24
C ARG A 394 -9.62 34.21 16.74
N THR A 395 -9.20 33.02 17.14
CA THR A 395 -9.09 32.64 18.56
C THR A 395 -7.76 33.09 19.19
N GLY A 396 -6.75 33.43 18.38
CA GLY A 396 -5.37 33.69 18.83
C GLY A 396 -4.64 32.43 19.29
N GLU A 397 -5.12 31.27 18.91
CA GLU A 397 -4.58 29.95 19.31
C GLU A 397 -3.70 29.35 18.21
N SER A 398 -2.63 28.66 18.60
CA SER A 398 -1.88 27.79 17.68
C SER A 398 -2.69 26.54 17.34
N TRP A 399 -2.58 26.03 16.12
CA TRP A 399 -3.23 24.81 15.68
C TRP A 399 -2.27 23.63 15.48
N GLU A 400 -0.96 23.86 15.60
CA GLU A 400 0.07 22.83 15.39
C GLU A 400 0.01 21.68 16.39
N ASP A 401 -0.45 21.97 17.62
CA ASP A 401 -0.62 21.00 18.72
C ASP A 401 -2.07 20.47 18.84
N ALA A 402 -2.95 20.87 17.92
CA ALA A 402 -4.34 20.47 17.94
C ALA A 402 -4.57 19.13 17.22
N VAL A 403 -5.42 18.30 17.79
CA VAL A 403 -5.99 17.15 17.07
C VAL A 403 -7.09 17.67 16.15
N ILE A 404 -7.03 17.32 14.87
CA ILE A 404 -7.99 17.79 13.88
C ILE A 404 -8.93 16.64 13.49
N ILE A 405 -10.24 16.87 13.62
CA ILE A 405 -11.29 15.89 13.35
C ILE A 405 -12.29 16.51 12.38
N SER A 406 -12.58 15.83 11.28
CA SER A 406 -13.66 16.20 10.37
C SER A 406 -14.87 15.30 10.61
N THR A 407 -16.05 15.90 10.74
CA THR A 407 -17.32 15.17 10.71
C THR A 407 -17.94 15.17 9.32
N HIS A 408 -17.39 15.99 8.39
CA HIS A 408 -17.93 16.22 7.07
C HIS A 408 -17.93 14.95 6.21
N GLY A 409 -19.13 14.46 5.89
CA GLY A 409 -19.29 13.24 5.08
C GLY A 409 -18.87 11.95 5.77
N ILE A 410 -18.71 11.96 7.11
CA ILE A 410 -18.31 10.80 7.91
C ILE A 410 -19.46 10.42 8.85
N GLU A 411 -19.78 9.13 8.93
CA GLU A 411 -20.80 8.60 9.83
C GLU A 411 -20.49 8.89 11.30
N ARG A 412 -21.51 9.13 12.10
CA ARG A 412 -21.41 9.52 13.52
C ARG A 412 -20.65 8.47 14.34
N GLU A 413 -20.93 7.21 14.07
CA GLU A 413 -20.31 6.05 14.71
C GLU A 413 -18.78 6.00 14.54
N ILE A 414 -18.26 6.72 13.56
CA ILE A 414 -16.81 6.79 13.27
C ILE A 414 -16.15 7.97 13.97
N TRP A 415 -16.73 9.19 13.89
CA TRP A 415 -16.06 10.36 14.43
C TRP A 415 -16.36 10.62 15.92
N MET A 416 -17.53 10.22 16.43
CA MET A 416 -17.88 10.47 17.84
C MET A 416 -16.92 9.80 18.83
N PRO A 417 -16.55 8.52 18.69
CA PRO A 417 -15.57 7.88 19.55
C PRO A 417 -14.21 8.60 19.55
N LYS A 418 -13.75 9.01 18.37
CA LYS A 418 -12.48 9.75 18.23
C LYS A 418 -12.54 11.10 18.93
N LEU A 419 -13.60 11.87 18.69
CA LEU A 419 -13.75 13.17 19.30
C LEU A 419 -13.84 13.05 20.82
N ARG A 420 -14.64 12.12 21.33
CA ARG A 420 -14.75 11.86 22.79
C ARG A 420 -13.42 11.49 23.41
N PHE A 421 -12.68 10.56 22.79
CA PHE A 421 -11.36 10.15 23.25
C PHE A 421 -10.40 11.34 23.32
N HIS A 422 -10.31 12.11 22.25
CA HIS A 422 -9.41 13.26 22.23
C HIS A 422 -9.87 14.39 23.15
N ALA A 423 -11.17 14.57 23.37
CA ALA A 423 -11.67 15.53 24.35
C ALA A 423 -11.22 15.23 25.79
N LEU A 424 -10.99 13.97 26.11
CA LEU A 424 -10.46 13.52 27.41
C LEU A 424 -8.93 13.65 27.50
N HIS A 425 -8.22 13.40 26.39
CA HIS A 425 -6.77 13.16 26.40
C HIS A 425 -5.92 14.25 25.70
N SER A 426 -6.54 15.17 24.98
CA SER A 426 -5.84 16.25 24.27
C SER A 426 -6.27 17.62 24.77
N LYS A 427 -5.31 18.54 24.91
CA LYS A 427 -5.62 19.91 25.35
C LYS A 427 -6.42 20.70 24.34
N LYS A 428 -6.27 20.36 23.05
CA LYS A 428 -6.86 21.12 21.96
C LYS A 428 -7.34 20.19 20.85
N ILE A 429 -8.58 20.39 20.41
CA ILE A 429 -9.17 19.70 19.26
C ILE A 429 -9.79 20.76 18.36
N ILE A 430 -9.54 20.65 17.07
CA ILE A 430 -10.26 21.44 16.07
C ILE A 430 -11.14 20.50 15.28
N PHE A 431 -12.41 20.86 15.12
CA PHE A 431 -13.36 20.05 14.39
C PHE A 431 -14.01 20.84 13.24
N ILE A 432 -14.19 20.16 12.10
CA ILE A 432 -14.84 20.68 10.91
C ILE A 432 -16.15 19.93 10.76
N THR A 433 -17.28 20.65 10.62
CA THR A 433 -18.60 20.04 10.65
C THR A 433 -19.32 20.10 9.30
N SER A 434 -20.31 19.21 9.13
CA SER A 434 -21.24 19.24 8.00
C SER A 434 -22.32 20.33 8.16
N GLY A 435 -22.53 20.82 9.40
CA GLY A 435 -23.54 21.82 9.71
C GLY A 435 -23.69 22.04 11.20
N GLY A 436 -24.69 22.86 11.57
CA GLY A 436 -24.97 23.23 12.96
C GLY A 436 -25.45 22.08 13.85
N GLU A 437 -26.06 21.04 13.28
CA GLU A 437 -26.50 19.85 14.01
C GLU A 437 -25.32 19.10 14.64
N ASP A 438 -24.20 18.98 13.92
CA ASP A 438 -22.98 18.35 14.44
C ASP A 438 -22.45 19.11 15.66
N ILE A 439 -22.57 20.45 15.69
CA ILE A 439 -22.13 21.27 16.85
C ILE A 439 -22.89 20.86 18.11
N ILE A 440 -24.22 20.69 18.00
CA ILE A 440 -25.06 20.27 19.12
C ILE A 440 -24.61 18.90 19.64
N GLN A 441 -24.43 17.95 18.73
CA GLN A 441 -24.02 16.60 19.09
C GLN A 441 -22.61 16.56 19.71
N ILE A 442 -21.70 17.37 19.20
CA ILE A 442 -20.36 17.51 19.78
C ILE A 442 -20.46 18.07 21.20
N ALA A 443 -21.28 19.10 21.40
CA ALA A 443 -21.47 19.68 22.72
C ALA A 443 -22.09 18.69 23.72
N GLU A 444 -23.12 17.94 23.30
CA GLU A 444 -23.72 16.87 24.11
C GLU A 444 -22.68 15.78 24.47
N LEU A 445 -21.88 15.36 23.48
CA LEU A 445 -20.86 14.32 23.64
C LEU A 445 -19.81 14.67 24.67
N VAL A 446 -19.50 15.96 24.88
CA VAL A 446 -18.42 16.42 25.78
C VAL A 446 -18.95 17.20 26.99
N SER A 447 -20.28 17.30 27.15
CA SER A 447 -20.91 18.10 28.21
C SER A 447 -20.61 17.67 29.64
N ASP A 448 -20.31 16.40 29.86
CA ASP A 448 -19.94 15.82 31.14
C ASP A 448 -18.45 15.93 31.48
N ILE A 449 -17.62 16.41 30.54
CA ILE A 449 -16.19 16.64 30.80
C ILE A 449 -16.03 18.04 31.43
N PRO A 450 -15.48 18.13 32.66
CA PRO A 450 -15.38 19.39 33.35
C PRO A 450 -14.40 20.35 32.65
N ASP A 451 -14.69 21.64 32.78
CA ASP A 451 -13.83 22.76 32.33
C ASP A 451 -13.53 22.84 30.83
N ILE A 452 -14.26 22.10 29.99
CA ILE A 452 -14.18 22.25 28.53
C ILE A 452 -14.76 23.59 28.08
N LYS A 453 -14.07 24.25 27.16
CA LYS A 453 -14.54 25.43 26.43
C LYS A 453 -14.60 25.11 24.95
N MET A 454 -15.61 25.66 24.27
CA MET A 454 -15.80 25.55 22.83
C MET A 454 -15.81 26.94 22.19
N ASP A 455 -14.97 27.13 21.18
CA ASP A 455 -14.98 28.29 20.31
C ASP A 455 -15.49 27.84 18.93
N ILE A 456 -16.56 28.47 18.44
CA ILE A 456 -17.25 28.08 17.22
C ILE A 456 -17.22 29.26 16.26
N GLY A 457 -16.63 29.05 15.08
CA GLY A 457 -16.68 29.96 13.96
C GLY A 457 -17.81 29.58 13.01
N TYR A 458 -18.70 30.51 12.74
CA TYR A 458 -19.75 30.41 11.73
C TYR A 458 -19.41 31.30 10.56
N GLN A 459 -19.50 30.76 9.33
CA GLN A 459 -19.29 31.49 8.07
C GLN A 459 -18.00 32.34 8.08
N LEU A 460 -16.89 31.77 8.56
CA LEU A 460 -15.63 32.50 8.63
C LEU A 460 -15.27 33.11 7.28
N SER A 461 -14.89 34.38 7.29
CA SER A 461 -14.56 35.22 6.14
C SER A 461 -15.74 35.61 5.23
N TYR A 462 -16.98 35.36 5.63
CA TYR A 462 -18.19 35.89 4.97
C TYR A 462 -18.73 37.10 5.74
N ASP A 463 -19.60 37.87 5.10
CA ASP A 463 -20.19 39.11 5.69
C ASP A 463 -20.98 38.84 6.99
N ASP A 464 -21.49 37.65 7.17
CA ASP A 464 -22.23 37.21 8.36
C ASP A 464 -21.38 36.37 9.33
N GLU A 465 -20.05 36.47 9.25
CA GLU A 465 -19.12 35.82 10.17
C GLU A 465 -19.49 36.04 11.63
N LYS A 466 -19.49 34.97 12.42
CA LYS A 466 -19.66 35.03 13.87
C LYS A 466 -18.69 34.10 14.58
N MET A 467 -18.14 34.62 15.69
CA MET A 467 -17.42 33.81 16.67
C MET A 467 -18.26 33.67 17.94
N ILE A 468 -18.42 32.43 18.40
CA ILE A 468 -19.19 32.08 19.59
C ILE A 468 -18.26 31.31 20.53
N SER A 469 -18.08 31.79 21.75
CA SER A 469 -17.32 31.10 22.78
C SER A 469 -18.24 30.74 23.94
N LEU A 470 -18.29 29.46 24.33
CA LEU A 470 -19.25 28.96 25.31
C LEU A 470 -18.75 27.65 25.95
N ARG A 471 -19.47 27.21 26.98
CA ARG A 471 -19.32 25.86 27.55
C ARG A 471 -20.29 24.91 26.88
N PRO A 472 -19.94 23.62 26.70
CA PRO A 472 -20.83 22.61 26.09
C PRO A 472 -22.24 22.57 26.70
N GLN A 473 -22.34 22.72 28.02
CA GLN A 473 -23.60 22.69 28.76
C GLN A 473 -24.57 23.82 28.38
N GLU A 474 -24.05 24.93 27.86
CA GLU A 474 -24.85 26.08 27.42
C GLU A 474 -25.53 25.86 26.08
N LEU A 475 -25.09 24.83 25.33
CA LEU A 475 -25.66 24.42 24.03
C LEU A 475 -26.77 23.36 24.14
N THR A 476 -26.93 22.71 25.26
CA THR A 476 -27.90 21.63 25.40
C THR A 476 -29.34 22.18 25.40
N GLY A 477 -30.10 21.80 24.41
CA GLY A 477 -31.57 21.83 24.40
C GLY A 477 -32.27 22.96 23.71
N SER A 478 -31.66 24.05 23.24
CA SER A 478 -32.45 25.17 22.66
C SER A 478 -31.76 26.02 21.57
N THR A 479 -30.52 25.80 21.22
CA THR A 479 -29.83 26.64 20.25
C THR A 479 -29.99 26.08 18.85
N LEU A 480 -30.91 26.64 18.06
CA LEU A 480 -31.03 26.35 16.63
C LEU A 480 -29.89 27.06 15.89
N PHE A 481 -28.89 26.29 15.47
CA PHE A 481 -27.86 26.79 14.55
C PHE A 481 -28.49 26.97 13.16
N LYS A 482 -28.17 28.10 12.53
CA LYS A 482 -28.58 28.37 11.14
C LYS A 482 -27.88 27.39 10.19
N PRO A 483 -28.45 27.06 9.03
CA PRO A 483 -27.70 26.39 7.98
C PRO A 483 -26.46 27.21 7.60
N GLY A 484 -25.31 26.55 7.45
CA GLY A 484 -24.07 27.24 7.10
C GLY A 484 -22.84 26.41 7.41
N LEU A 485 -21.68 27.02 7.25
CA LEU A 485 -20.39 26.42 7.49
C LEU A 485 -19.94 26.68 8.92
N TYR A 486 -19.56 25.62 9.59
CA TYR A 486 -19.04 25.70 10.95
C TYR A 486 -17.69 25.02 11.06
N VAL A 487 -16.83 25.61 11.86
CA VAL A 487 -15.59 25.03 12.35
C VAL A 487 -15.47 25.40 13.82
N GLY A 488 -15.00 24.48 14.66
CA GLY A 488 -14.88 24.78 16.08
C GLY A 488 -13.61 24.22 16.69
N MET A 489 -13.31 24.74 17.90
CA MET A 489 -12.19 24.33 18.72
C MET A 489 -12.70 23.96 20.10
N ILE A 490 -12.29 22.80 20.60
CA ILE A 490 -12.46 22.39 22.00
C ILE A 490 -11.11 22.62 22.70
N ARG A 491 -11.16 23.24 23.87
CA ARG A 491 -10.01 23.40 24.77
C ARG A 491 -10.28 22.70 26.08
N ASN A 492 -9.37 21.83 26.49
CA ASN A 492 -9.39 21.09 27.76
C ASN A 492 -8.05 21.25 28.50
N GLU A 493 -7.97 22.21 29.41
CA GLU A 493 -6.75 22.44 30.20
C GLU A 493 -6.47 21.28 31.22
N LYS A 494 -7.49 20.45 31.51
CA LYS A 494 -7.38 19.31 32.41
C LYS A 494 -7.31 17.97 31.68
N ALA A 495 -6.89 17.97 30.43
CA ALA A 495 -6.71 16.75 29.64
C ALA A 495 -5.81 15.76 30.37
N VAL A 496 -6.26 14.53 30.48
CA VAL A 496 -5.51 13.45 31.15
C VAL A 496 -4.58 12.79 30.13
N PRO A 497 -3.27 12.65 30.40
CA PRO A 497 -2.38 11.95 29.48
C PRO A 497 -2.88 10.56 29.12
N ARG A 498 -2.79 10.21 27.84
CA ARG A 498 -3.13 8.85 27.36
C ARG A 498 -2.19 7.82 27.97
N LYS A 499 -2.76 6.75 28.45
CA LYS A 499 -1.98 5.57 28.86
C LYS A 499 -1.57 4.76 27.63
N LEU A 500 -0.30 4.36 27.56
CA LEU A 500 0.27 3.67 26.39
C LEU A 500 0.28 2.13 26.53
N ALA A 501 -0.24 1.60 27.63
CA ALA A 501 -0.30 0.18 27.91
C ALA A 501 -1.60 -0.18 28.63
N PRO A 502 -2.02 -1.45 28.63
CA PRO A 502 -3.11 -1.93 29.47
C PRO A 502 -2.91 -1.50 30.92
N SER A 503 -3.93 -0.95 31.57
CA SER A 503 -3.74 -0.26 32.83
C SER A 503 -4.93 -0.27 33.78
N PHE A 504 -6.07 -0.86 33.39
CA PHE A 504 -7.21 -0.95 34.27
C PHE A 504 -6.99 -2.04 35.34
N ARG A 505 -7.25 -1.69 36.60
CA ARG A 505 -7.27 -2.64 37.70
C ARG A 505 -8.60 -3.38 37.72
N ASP A 506 -8.64 -4.48 38.45
CA ASP A 506 -9.89 -5.24 38.64
C ASP A 506 -11.00 -4.39 39.27
N ASP A 507 -10.67 -3.42 40.12
CA ASP A 507 -11.62 -2.56 40.82
C ASP A 507 -12.13 -1.38 39.96
N ASP A 508 -11.54 -1.17 38.82
CA ASP A 508 -12.02 -0.18 37.83
C ASP A 508 -13.30 -0.64 37.12
N PHE A 509 -13.62 -1.96 37.21
CA PHE A 509 -14.80 -2.55 36.59
C PHE A 509 -15.96 -2.71 37.59
N ILE A 510 -17.17 -2.48 37.11
CA ILE A 510 -18.39 -2.88 37.81
C ILE A 510 -18.46 -4.41 37.74
N ARG A 511 -18.64 -5.06 38.88
CA ARG A 511 -18.68 -6.54 39.03
C ARG A 511 -20.00 -6.99 39.62
N ASP A 512 -20.42 -8.14 39.20
CA ASP A 512 -21.48 -8.92 39.83
C ASP A 512 -21.07 -10.41 39.80
N LYS A 513 -21.98 -11.33 39.70
CA LYS A 513 -21.74 -12.78 39.61
C LYS A 513 -21.09 -13.24 38.29
N VAL A 514 -20.92 -12.30 37.32
CA VAL A 514 -20.32 -12.59 36.00
C VAL A 514 -18.81 -12.77 36.14
N PRO A 515 -18.22 -13.83 35.57
CA PRO A 515 -16.78 -14.03 35.54
C PRO A 515 -16.05 -12.87 34.86
N MET A 516 -14.85 -12.52 35.35
CA MET A 516 -14.00 -11.50 34.79
C MET A 516 -12.57 -11.99 34.64
N THR A 517 -11.97 -11.78 33.49
CA THR A 517 -10.53 -11.99 33.31
C THR A 517 -9.74 -11.05 34.21
N LYS A 518 -8.93 -11.63 35.11
CA LYS A 518 -8.17 -10.88 36.13
C LYS A 518 -7.08 -10.04 35.49
N GLU A 519 -6.69 -8.96 36.14
CA GLU A 519 -5.78 -7.91 35.69
C GLU A 519 -4.54 -8.47 35.00
N GLU A 520 -3.78 -9.35 35.64
CA GLU A 520 -2.52 -9.86 35.09
C GLU A 520 -2.72 -10.71 33.85
N ILE A 521 -3.78 -11.52 33.82
CA ILE A 521 -4.16 -12.34 32.66
C ILE A 521 -4.67 -11.46 31.54
N ARG A 522 -5.51 -10.46 31.85
CA ARG A 522 -6.07 -9.52 30.90
C ARG A 522 -4.97 -8.73 30.20
N HIS A 523 -4.03 -8.16 30.96
CA HIS A 523 -2.93 -7.39 30.41
C HIS A 523 -2.07 -8.22 29.45
N LEU A 524 -1.74 -9.46 29.85
CA LEU A 524 -0.97 -10.34 28.97
C LEU A 524 -1.77 -10.75 27.71
N SER A 525 -3.06 -11.05 27.86
CA SER A 525 -3.93 -11.39 26.72
C SER A 525 -3.99 -10.23 25.71
N ILE A 526 -4.13 -8.98 26.18
CA ILE A 526 -4.08 -7.79 25.33
C ILE A 526 -2.72 -7.66 24.62
N CYS A 527 -1.61 -7.89 25.32
CA CYS A 527 -0.27 -7.88 24.69
C CYS A 527 -0.15 -8.96 23.61
N LYS A 528 -0.68 -10.18 23.83
CA LYS A 528 -0.67 -11.29 22.87
C LYS A 528 -1.56 -11.04 21.66
N LEU A 529 -2.60 -10.20 21.78
CA LEU A 529 -3.42 -9.78 20.66
C LEU A 529 -2.66 -8.93 19.63
N LYS A 530 -1.52 -8.31 19.99
CA LYS A 530 -0.70 -7.49 19.07
C LYS A 530 -1.53 -6.41 18.36
N LEU A 531 -2.38 -5.69 19.11
CA LEU A 531 -3.28 -4.66 18.56
C LEU A 531 -2.50 -3.53 17.90
N VAL A 532 -3.01 -3.04 16.78
CA VAL A 532 -2.53 -1.87 16.06
C VAL A 532 -3.66 -0.86 15.88
N GLU A 533 -3.34 0.35 15.47
CA GLU A 533 -4.36 1.32 15.08
C GLU A 533 -5.26 0.73 13.97
N ASN A 534 -6.56 0.96 14.08
CA ASN A 534 -7.60 0.41 13.20
C ASN A 534 -7.84 -1.12 13.33
N SER A 535 -7.35 -1.78 14.38
CA SER A 535 -7.72 -3.17 14.65
C SER A 535 -9.25 -3.33 14.78
N VAL A 536 -9.77 -4.40 14.20
CA VAL A 536 -11.14 -4.86 14.40
C VAL A 536 -11.08 -6.07 15.32
N VAL A 537 -11.56 -5.90 16.56
CA VAL A 537 -11.42 -6.91 17.61
C VAL A 537 -12.75 -7.59 17.86
N PHE A 538 -12.78 -8.92 17.83
CA PHE A 538 -13.88 -9.70 18.38
C PHE A 538 -13.49 -10.20 19.78
N ASP A 539 -14.33 -9.90 20.77
CA ASP A 539 -14.20 -10.42 22.14
C ASP A 539 -15.37 -11.40 22.39
N ILE A 540 -15.06 -12.69 22.26
CA ILE A 540 -16.05 -13.77 22.31
C ILE A 540 -16.14 -14.32 23.73
N GLY A 541 -17.35 -14.30 24.30
CA GLY A 541 -17.59 -14.57 25.70
C GLY A 541 -17.05 -13.44 26.59
N CYS A 542 -17.43 -12.19 26.26
CA CYS A 542 -16.81 -11.01 26.86
C CYS A 542 -17.06 -10.83 28.36
N GLY A 543 -18.10 -11.47 28.91
CA GLY A 543 -18.43 -11.43 30.34
C GLY A 543 -18.68 -10.01 30.86
N THR A 544 -17.77 -9.49 31.69
CA THR A 544 -17.81 -8.11 32.18
C THR A 544 -17.35 -7.08 31.18
N GLY A 545 -16.87 -7.51 29.99
CA GLY A 545 -16.28 -6.66 28.96
C GLY A 545 -14.85 -6.19 29.27
N SER A 546 -14.17 -6.80 30.21
CA SER A 546 -12.88 -6.30 30.69
C SER A 546 -11.78 -6.31 29.60
N ILE A 547 -11.75 -7.30 28.72
CA ILE A 547 -10.87 -7.37 27.55
C ILE A 547 -11.31 -6.34 26.50
N SER A 548 -12.61 -6.28 26.19
CA SER A 548 -13.18 -5.31 25.26
C SER A 548 -12.81 -3.87 25.61
N ILE A 549 -12.91 -3.52 26.88
CA ILE A 549 -12.63 -2.18 27.40
C ILE A 549 -11.15 -1.86 27.34
N GLU A 550 -10.30 -2.81 27.75
CA GLU A 550 -8.84 -2.63 27.69
C GLU A 550 -8.38 -2.42 26.24
N ALA A 551 -8.88 -3.23 25.30
CA ALA A 551 -8.59 -3.10 23.88
C ALA A 551 -9.07 -1.76 23.31
N ALA A 552 -10.31 -1.38 23.60
CA ALA A 552 -10.92 -0.15 23.11
C ALA A 552 -10.24 1.12 23.64
N ALA A 553 -9.76 1.09 24.88
CA ALA A 553 -9.07 2.21 25.50
C ALA A 553 -7.66 2.48 24.93
N MET A 554 -7.08 1.54 24.20
CA MET A 554 -5.76 1.70 23.58
C MET A 554 -5.79 2.68 22.41
N SER A 555 -6.89 2.73 21.63
CA SER A 555 -7.06 3.69 20.54
C SER A 555 -8.53 3.88 20.19
N PRO A 556 -8.98 5.12 19.88
CA PRO A 556 -10.34 5.37 19.42
C PRO A 556 -10.60 4.79 18.01
N ASP A 557 -9.56 4.41 17.28
CA ASP A 557 -9.64 3.81 15.96
C ASP A 557 -9.82 2.28 16.01
N ILE A 558 -9.56 1.65 17.16
CA ILE A 558 -9.88 0.24 17.39
C ILE A 558 -11.39 0.07 17.50
N LYS A 559 -11.96 -0.85 16.74
CA LYS A 559 -13.38 -1.22 16.81
C LYS A 559 -13.53 -2.55 17.51
N VAL A 560 -14.24 -2.58 18.64
CA VAL A 560 -14.45 -3.81 19.42
C VAL A 560 -15.88 -4.29 19.28
N TYR A 561 -16.05 -5.55 18.96
CA TYR A 561 -17.32 -6.26 18.92
C TYR A 561 -17.32 -7.28 20.06
N ALA A 562 -17.98 -6.94 21.17
CA ALA A 562 -18.10 -7.75 22.36
C ALA A 562 -19.32 -8.68 22.23
N ILE A 563 -19.09 -9.98 22.12
CA ILE A 563 -20.13 -10.97 21.84
C ILE A 563 -20.37 -11.81 23.11
N GLU A 564 -21.61 -11.82 23.58
CA GLU A 564 -21.97 -12.50 24.82
C GLU A 564 -23.42 -13.02 24.72
N THR A 565 -23.68 -14.16 25.37
CA THR A 565 -24.99 -14.81 25.37
C THR A 565 -25.82 -14.50 26.61
N ASN A 566 -25.15 -14.14 27.72
CA ASN A 566 -25.80 -13.88 28.99
C ASN A 566 -26.28 -12.41 29.05
N PRO A 567 -27.59 -12.13 29.14
CA PRO A 567 -28.12 -10.77 29.18
C PRO A 567 -27.56 -9.92 30.34
N ASP A 568 -27.29 -10.53 31.52
CA ASP A 568 -26.71 -9.82 32.65
C ASP A 568 -25.28 -9.38 32.35
N ALA A 569 -24.50 -10.21 31.69
CA ALA A 569 -23.15 -9.90 31.25
C ALA A 569 -23.14 -8.85 30.15
N VAL A 570 -24.05 -8.92 29.18
CA VAL A 570 -24.26 -7.90 28.15
C VAL A 570 -24.55 -6.53 28.78
N ASN A 571 -25.46 -6.48 29.76
CA ASN A 571 -25.80 -5.23 30.45
C ASN A 571 -24.60 -4.71 31.26
N LEU A 572 -23.88 -5.59 31.95
CA LEU A 572 -22.69 -5.25 32.72
C LEU A 572 -21.57 -4.68 31.84
N THR A 573 -21.34 -5.29 30.67
CA THR A 573 -20.38 -4.78 29.68
C THR A 573 -20.77 -3.37 29.21
N LYS A 574 -22.04 -3.11 28.88
CA LYS A 574 -22.54 -1.78 28.51
C LYS A 574 -22.32 -0.75 29.63
N GLN A 575 -22.58 -1.12 30.89
CA GLN A 575 -22.33 -0.25 32.05
C GLN A 575 -20.85 0.06 32.22
N ASN A 576 -19.98 -0.93 32.05
CA ASN A 576 -18.52 -0.76 32.13
C ASN A 576 -17.99 0.11 30.98
N CYS A 577 -18.49 -0.04 29.76
CA CYS A 577 -18.17 0.85 28.64
C CYS A 577 -18.54 2.30 28.97
N LYS A 578 -19.74 2.53 29.51
CA LYS A 578 -20.19 3.87 29.94
C LYS A 578 -19.30 4.44 31.05
N LYS A 579 -18.98 3.64 32.07
CA LYS A 579 -18.10 4.05 33.19
C LYS A 579 -16.71 4.49 32.69
N GLN A 580 -16.17 3.81 31.67
CA GLN A 580 -14.85 4.11 31.10
C GLN A 580 -14.92 5.10 29.89
N ASN A 581 -16.09 5.67 29.61
CA ASN A 581 -16.29 6.65 28.52
C ASN A 581 -15.90 6.14 27.13
N LEU A 582 -16.08 4.85 26.86
CA LEU A 582 -15.72 4.21 25.60
C LEU A 582 -16.95 4.10 24.68
N ALA A 583 -16.83 4.63 23.46
CA ALA A 583 -17.88 4.58 22.45
C ALA A 583 -17.54 3.68 21.25
N ASN A 584 -16.35 3.09 21.24
CA ASN A 584 -15.84 2.23 20.17
C ASN A 584 -16.03 0.73 20.46
N VAL A 585 -16.92 0.38 21.41
CA VAL A 585 -17.32 -0.99 21.73
C VAL A 585 -18.78 -1.20 21.36
N LYS A 586 -19.04 -2.15 20.46
CA LYS A 586 -20.39 -2.61 20.12
C LYS A 586 -20.66 -3.93 20.83
N VAL A 587 -21.62 -3.92 21.78
CA VAL A 587 -21.99 -5.13 22.54
C VAL A 587 -23.13 -5.85 21.80
N ILE A 588 -22.92 -7.16 21.55
CA ILE A 588 -23.81 -8.01 20.78
C ILE A 588 -24.25 -9.19 21.65
N GLU A 589 -25.56 -9.28 21.86
CA GLU A 589 -26.17 -10.42 22.55
C GLU A 589 -26.43 -11.54 21.54
N ASN A 590 -25.50 -12.49 21.44
CA ASN A 590 -25.62 -13.63 20.55
C ASN A 590 -24.67 -14.77 20.97
N LEU A 591 -24.92 -15.96 20.43
CA LEU A 591 -24.03 -17.13 20.56
C LEU A 591 -23.09 -17.17 19.36
N ALA A 592 -21.76 -17.04 19.61
CA ALA A 592 -20.78 -17.23 18.56
C ALA A 592 -20.80 -18.67 18.03
N PRO A 593 -20.64 -18.88 16.68
CA PRO A 593 -20.34 -17.89 15.65
C PRO A 593 -21.57 -17.18 15.03
N SER A 594 -22.81 -17.51 15.38
CA SER A 594 -24.02 -16.99 14.72
C SER A 594 -24.13 -15.45 14.66
N GLY A 595 -23.42 -14.74 15.51
CA GLY A 595 -23.39 -13.28 15.52
C GLY A 595 -22.42 -12.63 14.51
N PHE A 596 -21.75 -13.39 13.65
CA PHE A 596 -20.66 -12.90 12.80
C PHE A 596 -21.08 -12.37 11.42
N ASP A 597 -22.28 -12.73 10.94
CA ASP A 597 -22.69 -12.56 9.52
C ASP A 597 -22.73 -11.10 9.06
N ASN A 598 -23.13 -10.20 9.95
CA ASN A 598 -23.25 -8.77 9.65
C ASN A 598 -22.11 -7.92 10.27
N LEU A 599 -21.03 -8.56 10.70
CA LEU A 599 -19.89 -7.88 11.28
C LEU A 599 -18.73 -7.78 10.27
N PRO A 600 -17.90 -6.73 10.37
CA PRO A 600 -16.69 -6.66 9.56
C PRO A 600 -15.76 -7.82 9.88
N VAL A 601 -14.88 -8.16 8.95
CA VAL A 601 -13.86 -9.19 9.17
C VAL A 601 -12.93 -8.74 10.29
N PRO A 602 -12.73 -9.54 11.37
CA PRO A 602 -11.84 -9.16 12.45
C PRO A 602 -10.38 -9.29 12.02
N THR A 603 -9.54 -8.41 12.57
CA THR A 603 -8.07 -8.54 12.50
C THR A 603 -7.51 -9.29 13.71
N ASN A 604 -8.22 -9.21 14.84
CA ASN A 604 -7.81 -9.76 16.10
C ASN A 604 -9.04 -10.37 16.82
N VAL A 605 -8.88 -11.54 17.39
CA VAL A 605 -9.96 -12.24 18.09
C VAL A 605 -9.47 -12.69 19.46
N PHE A 606 -10.23 -12.34 20.49
CA PHE A 606 -10.06 -12.91 21.83
C PHE A 606 -11.22 -13.85 22.13
N ILE A 607 -10.92 -15.01 22.69
CA ILE A 607 -11.92 -16.01 23.10
C ILE A 607 -11.73 -16.28 24.60
N GLY A 608 -12.64 -15.71 25.40
CA GLY A 608 -12.68 -15.91 26.85
C GLY A 608 -13.62 -17.05 27.28
N GLY A 609 -14.54 -17.44 26.40
CA GLY A 609 -15.48 -18.54 26.61
C GLY A 609 -16.24 -18.88 25.35
N SER A 610 -16.20 -20.15 24.95
CA SER A 610 -16.83 -20.67 23.71
C SER A 610 -18.14 -21.41 23.94
N LYS A 611 -18.47 -21.77 25.17
CA LYS A 611 -19.60 -22.65 25.52
C LYS A 611 -19.60 -23.98 24.76
N GLY A 612 -18.42 -24.51 24.43
CA GLY A 612 -18.25 -25.76 23.68
C GLY A 612 -18.25 -25.61 22.17
N ASN A 613 -18.35 -24.37 21.62
CA ASN A 613 -18.38 -24.11 20.19
C ASN A 613 -17.01 -23.61 19.64
N LEU A 614 -15.92 -23.91 20.33
CA LEU A 614 -14.62 -23.33 19.95
C LEU A 614 -14.23 -23.69 18.52
N ARG A 615 -14.42 -24.95 18.14
CA ARG A 615 -14.10 -25.42 16.77
C ARG A 615 -14.94 -24.73 15.72
N GLU A 616 -16.24 -24.60 15.92
CA GLU A 616 -17.16 -23.92 15.01
C GLU A 616 -16.83 -22.43 14.89
N ILE A 617 -16.41 -21.79 15.99
CA ILE A 617 -15.96 -20.40 15.99
C ILE A 617 -14.72 -20.25 15.11
N ILE A 618 -13.69 -21.09 15.30
CA ILE A 618 -12.46 -21.04 14.50
C ILE A 618 -12.76 -21.35 13.03
N GLN A 619 -13.61 -22.32 12.73
CA GLN A 619 -14.02 -22.62 11.35
C GLN A 619 -14.70 -21.41 10.69
N SER A 620 -15.66 -20.79 11.36
CA SER A 620 -16.34 -19.59 10.84
C SER A 620 -15.41 -18.40 10.63
N LEU A 621 -14.34 -18.29 11.43
CA LEU A 621 -13.29 -17.28 11.25
C LEU A 621 -12.40 -17.61 10.05
N ALA A 622 -12.02 -18.88 9.87
CA ALA A 622 -11.23 -19.34 8.72
C ALA A 622 -11.98 -19.12 7.40
N ASP A 623 -13.29 -19.38 7.38
CA ASP A 623 -14.15 -19.18 6.20
C ASP A 623 -14.19 -17.71 5.70
N LYS A 624 -13.77 -16.75 6.53
CA LYS A 624 -13.64 -15.34 6.13
C LYS A 624 -12.42 -15.08 5.23
N LYS A 625 -11.54 -16.06 5.04
CA LYS A 625 -10.35 -16.03 4.15
C LYS A 625 -9.47 -14.78 4.35
N SER A 626 -9.27 -14.40 5.61
CA SER A 626 -8.46 -13.25 5.99
C SER A 626 -7.56 -13.63 7.17
N GLY A 627 -6.29 -13.30 7.10
CA GLY A 627 -5.35 -13.51 8.21
C GLY A 627 -5.78 -12.73 9.45
N MET A 628 -5.75 -13.38 10.64
CA MET A 628 -6.11 -12.73 11.89
C MET A 628 -5.35 -13.31 13.09
N ARG A 629 -5.06 -12.48 14.08
CA ARG A 629 -4.45 -12.90 15.36
C ARG A 629 -5.51 -13.39 16.31
N ILE A 630 -5.35 -14.60 16.85
CA ILE A 630 -6.28 -15.22 17.81
C ILE A 630 -5.57 -15.40 19.15
N VAL A 631 -6.27 -15.05 20.23
CA VAL A 631 -5.85 -15.30 21.63
C VAL A 631 -6.98 -16.00 22.39
N ILE A 632 -6.67 -17.12 23.02
CA ILE A 632 -7.64 -17.95 23.75
C ILE A 632 -7.16 -18.12 25.20
N ASN A 633 -8.03 -17.81 26.16
CA ASN A 633 -7.77 -18.12 27.56
C ASN A 633 -8.48 -19.43 27.93
N ALA A 634 -7.74 -20.38 28.46
CA ALA A 634 -8.26 -21.66 28.91
C ALA A 634 -7.90 -21.94 30.39
N VAL A 635 -8.88 -22.40 31.14
CA VAL A 635 -8.75 -22.79 32.55
C VAL A 635 -9.09 -24.25 32.80
N SER A 636 -9.71 -24.93 31.83
CA SER A 636 -10.08 -26.36 31.89
C SER A 636 -9.19 -27.20 30.96
N LEU A 637 -8.99 -28.46 31.32
CA LEU A 637 -8.22 -29.42 30.53
C LEU A 637 -8.89 -29.71 29.18
N GLU A 638 -10.22 -29.67 29.17
CA GLU A 638 -11.02 -29.91 27.96
C GLU A 638 -10.73 -28.81 26.91
N THR A 639 -10.77 -27.53 27.33
CA THR A 639 -10.45 -26.41 26.43
C THR A 639 -8.99 -26.46 25.96
N ILE A 640 -8.06 -26.83 26.87
CA ILE A 640 -6.64 -26.98 26.50
C ILE A 640 -6.47 -28.06 25.42
N ALA A 641 -7.13 -29.22 25.57
CA ALA A 641 -7.08 -30.30 24.60
C ALA A 641 -7.73 -29.88 23.25
N GLU A 642 -8.85 -29.15 23.32
CA GLU A 642 -9.54 -28.65 22.11
C GLU A 642 -8.68 -27.67 21.33
N VAL A 643 -7.98 -26.74 22.00
CA VAL A 643 -7.05 -25.80 21.33
C VAL A 643 -5.87 -26.55 20.71
N SER A 644 -5.36 -27.60 21.35
CA SER A 644 -4.29 -28.43 20.79
C SER A 644 -4.71 -29.09 19.48
N ASN A 645 -5.92 -29.67 19.44
CA ASN A 645 -6.46 -30.27 18.22
C ASN A 645 -6.71 -29.23 17.11
N ILE A 646 -7.15 -28.02 17.48
CA ILE A 646 -7.31 -26.91 16.51
C ILE A 646 -5.97 -26.54 15.87
N ALA A 647 -4.88 -26.57 16.64
CA ALA A 647 -3.56 -26.27 16.13
C ALA A 647 -3.08 -27.25 15.05
N ASP A 648 -3.54 -28.51 15.10
CA ASP A 648 -3.22 -29.53 14.12
C ASP A 648 -4.16 -29.48 12.88
N ASP A 649 -5.40 -29.02 13.05
CA ASP A 649 -6.45 -29.12 12.05
C ASP A 649 -6.60 -27.89 11.15
N PHE A 650 -6.10 -26.71 11.59
CA PHE A 650 -6.23 -25.44 10.87
C PHE A 650 -4.90 -24.91 10.41
N ASN A 651 -4.92 -24.11 9.33
CA ASN A 651 -3.73 -23.43 8.83
C ASN A 651 -3.35 -22.26 9.74
N ILE A 652 -2.50 -22.52 10.73
CA ILE A 652 -2.06 -21.55 11.72
C ILE A 652 -0.54 -21.36 11.71
N SER A 653 -0.08 -20.21 12.16
CA SER A 653 1.33 -19.90 12.39
C SER A 653 1.53 -19.15 13.70
N ASP A 654 2.77 -18.96 14.12
CA ASP A 654 3.14 -18.25 15.36
C ASP A 654 2.37 -18.76 16.60
N PHE A 655 2.20 -20.09 16.67
CA PHE A 655 1.51 -20.74 17.80
C PHE A 655 2.36 -20.68 19.06
N GLU A 656 1.76 -20.16 20.11
CA GLU A 656 2.39 -20.08 21.43
C GLU A 656 1.37 -20.44 22.52
N ALA A 657 1.80 -21.20 23.51
CA ALA A 657 1.04 -21.56 24.71
C ALA A 657 1.81 -21.14 25.96
N VAL A 658 1.22 -20.32 26.79
CA VAL A 658 1.82 -19.83 28.05
C VAL A 658 0.90 -20.17 29.23
N CYS A 659 1.44 -20.80 30.25
CA CYS A 659 0.73 -21.05 31.51
C CYS A 659 1.10 -19.99 32.56
N ILE A 660 0.14 -19.24 33.06
CA ILE A 660 0.32 -18.15 34.01
C ILE A 660 -0.25 -18.53 35.38
N ASN A 661 0.61 -18.47 36.40
CA ASN A 661 0.25 -18.64 37.77
C ASN A 661 0.36 -17.29 38.52
N VAL A 662 -0.74 -16.79 39.05
CA VAL A 662 -0.79 -15.49 39.73
C VAL A 662 -1.02 -15.72 41.23
N GLY A 663 -0.12 -15.18 42.03
CA GLY A 663 -0.30 -15.09 43.48
C GLY A 663 -0.43 -13.64 43.92
N LYS A 664 -1.47 -13.30 44.68
CA LYS A 664 -1.69 -11.95 45.22
C LYS A 664 -1.57 -11.95 46.74
N ALA A 665 -0.87 -10.95 47.27
CA ALA A 665 -0.80 -10.77 48.73
C ALA A 665 -2.14 -10.28 49.29
N LYS A 666 -2.68 -10.97 50.27
CA LYS A 666 -3.90 -10.58 50.97
C LYS A 666 -3.59 -10.35 52.46
N LYS A 667 -3.97 -9.19 52.98
CA LYS A 667 -3.82 -8.86 54.37
C LYS A 667 -4.82 -9.68 55.22
N ILE A 668 -4.30 -10.49 56.13
CA ILE A 668 -5.09 -11.29 57.07
C ILE A 668 -4.52 -11.01 58.44
N GLY A 669 -5.23 -10.25 59.25
CA GLY A 669 -4.74 -9.78 60.54
C GLY A 669 -3.49 -8.89 60.41
N GLY A 670 -2.39 -9.26 61.00
CA GLY A 670 -1.11 -8.55 60.94
C GLY A 670 -0.18 -9.00 59.80
N TYR A 671 -0.58 -9.96 58.98
CA TYR A 671 0.27 -10.59 57.96
C TYR A 671 -0.26 -10.38 56.57
N HIS A 672 0.64 -10.44 55.57
CA HIS A 672 0.30 -10.49 54.12
C HIS A 672 0.57 -11.91 53.63
N LEU A 673 -0.49 -12.68 53.42
CA LEU A 673 -0.39 -14.05 52.89
C LEU A 673 -0.59 -14.07 51.37
N MET A 674 0.26 -14.85 50.72
CA MET A 674 0.10 -15.07 49.26
C MET A 674 -1.06 -16.02 49.00
N GLN A 675 -2.06 -15.56 48.26
CA GLN A 675 -3.19 -16.34 47.78
C GLN A 675 -3.02 -16.60 46.29
N ALA A 676 -2.90 -17.88 45.93
CA ALA A 676 -2.79 -18.27 44.52
C ALA A 676 -4.17 -18.25 43.84
N ASN A 677 -4.21 -17.80 42.61
CA ASN A 677 -5.32 -17.98 41.68
C ASN A 677 -5.12 -19.28 40.90
N ASN A 678 -6.19 -19.78 40.28
CA ASN A 678 -6.07 -20.90 39.34
C ASN A 678 -5.14 -20.54 38.18
N PRO A 679 -4.29 -21.49 37.74
CA PRO A 679 -3.51 -21.31 36.52
C PRO A 679 -4.41 -21.02 35.31
N VAL A 680 -3.95 -20.12 34.42
CA VAL A 680 -4.62 -19.83 33.18
C VAL A 680 -3.64 -20.08 32.07
N TYR A 681 -4.07 -20.85 31.07
CA TYR A 681 -3.33 -21.01 29.82
C TYR A 681 -3.79 -19.94 28.82
N ILE A 682 -2.82 -19.24 28.24
CA ILE A 682 -3.04 -18.28 27.18
C ILE A 682 -2.43 -18.87 25.91
N PHE A 683 -3.27 -19.18 24.96
CA PHE A 683 -2.86 -19.61 23.63
C PHE A 683 -2.95 -18.42 22.67
N SER A 684 -1.97 -18.29 21.78
CA SER A 684 -1.98 -17.25 20.77
C SER A 684 -1.39 -17.75 19.47
N PHE A 685 -2.03 -17.43 18.34
CA PHE A 685 -1.59 -17.83 17.00
C PHE A 685 -2.19 -16.93 15.93
N ASP A 686 -1.61 -16.99 14.75
CA ASP A 686 -2.13 -16.32 13.57
C ASP A 686 -2.87 -17.36 12.70
N LEU A 687 -4.17 -17.17 12.52
CA LEU A 687 -4.96 -17.92 11.55
C LEU A 687 -4.68 -17.36 10.17
N GLN A 688 -4.21 -18.21 9.25
CA GLN A 688 -3.79 -17.78 7.92
C GLN A 688 -4.97 -17.66 6.97
N ALA A 689 -4.88 -16.73 6.01
CA ALA A 689 -5.79 -16.70 4.87
C ALA A 689 -5.50 -17.90 3.95
N GLU A 690 -6.52 -18.63 3.52
CA GLU A 690 -6.40 -19.65 2.49
C GLU A 690 -6.35 -19.06 1.08
#